data_6e49454fb239429eccb86208c6fbdb2c
#
_entry.id   6e49454fb239429eccb86208c6fbdb2c
#
_cell.length_a   1.000
_cell.length_b   1.000
_cell.length_c   1.000
_cell.angle_alpha   90.00
_cell.angle_beta   90.00
_cell.angle_gamma   90.00
#
_symmetry.space_group_name_H-M   'P 1'
#
loop_
_entity.id
_entity.type
_entity.pdbx_description
1 polymer ?
#
loop_
_entity_poly.entity_id
_entity_poly.type
_entity_poly.pdbx_seq_one_letter_code
_entity_poly.pdbx_strand_id
1 'polypeptide(L)'
;MLPMQFFRVVVAFLCAIAFSLTSISPAMAASFAPNENLVVEGIPEIPLSLVDSVKRYTEFRSASFSSWHPQQREMLISTRFCNTAQVHQVRSPLAARTQLTFFTEPPSGATFQPTKGNYFVFSRDMGGNEFSQNYRYDMETGEVTLLTDGKSKNSRGVWSTKGDRMAYTSTRRTGKDFDLYVIDPTNPTSDRLLATVEGGGWAPLDWSPDDRQLLVLQYLSANESYVWLFDTQTGNRTLLTPKLGKETVLYDSAVFSKDGKGLYLVSDRDSEFQRLAYFNLANQRYTPLTSKIQWDVEDFDLSEDGKRIAFVTNEDGASVLHLLDTKTRRELAVPKLPNGVIGGVNWHRNNRDLGFTFVSARSAADIYSLDITTSKLDRWTVSETGGINTRTFSEADLVRWKSFDGKTISGFLYRPAKKFTGKRPVIIDIHGGPESQFRPVFLGRQNYYLNELGAAVLFPNVRGSSGYGKSFLKLDNGFLREDSVKDIGALLDWIATQPDLDASRVLVTGGSYGGYMSLATATTYSDRIQAAINIVGISNFVSFLERTEGYRRDLRRVEYGDERDPKMREFLLKISPLNNAEKIKKPLFVIHGKNDPRVPLNEAEQIVATVRKNNTPVWYLMAKDEGHGFAKKPNADFQFYATVQFIKTYLFNESVRQ
;
A
#
# COMPACT_ATOMS: atom_id res chain seq x y z
N MET A 1 -17.26 105.06 2.21
CA MET A 1 -17.12 105.23 0.76
C MET A 1 -15.75 104.76 0.36
N LEU A 2 -15.70 103.72 -0.44
CA LEU A 2 -14.75 103.17 -1.40
C LEU A 2 -13.43 103.93 -1.63
N PRO A 3 -12.38 103.25 -2.21
CA PRO A 3 -12.10 101.82 -2.40
C PRO A 3 -10.63 101.40 -2.06
N MET A 4 -10.48 100.16 -2.00
CA MET A 4 -9.25 99.38 -1.99
C MET A 4 -8.53 99.34 -3.33
N GLN A 5 -7.26 99.22 -3.32
CA GLN A 5 -6.46 98.73 -4.46
C GLN A 5 -5.55 97.57 -4.04
N PHE A 6 -5.61 96.54 -4.86
CA PHE A 6 -4.86 95.31 -4.84
C PHE A 6 -3.39 95.46 -5.13
N PHE A 7 -2.52 94.79 -4.37
CA PHE A 7 -1.19 94.46 -4.84
C PHE A 7 -1.04 92.92 -4.90
N ARG A 8 -0.83 92.40 -6.08
CA ARG A 8 -0.47 91.00 -6.34
C ARG A 8 1.03 90.86 -6.18
N VAL A 9 1.46 89.96 -5.25
CA VAL A 9 2.83 89.42 -5.22
C VAL A 9 2.73 87.97 -5.70
N VAL A 10 3.35 87.69 -6.82
CA VAL A 10 3.53 86.34 -7.36
C VAL A 10 4.80 85.78 -6.72
N VAL A 11 4.64 84.79 -5.84
CA VAL A 11 5.76 83.97 -5.33
C VAL A 11 5.75 82.68 -6.13
N ALA A 12 6.76 82.48 -6.97
CA ALA A 12 7.00 81.22 -7.66
C ALA A 12 7.61 80.21 -6.71
N PHE A 13 6.85 79.13 -6.32
CA PHE A 13 7.38 78.00 -5.64
C PHE A 13 7.87 76.96 -6.68
N LEU A 14 9.19 76.80 -6.77
CA LEU A 14 9.84 75.68 -7.45
C LEU A 14 9.71 74.42 -6.53
N CYS A 15 8.75 73.56 -6.81
CA CYS A 15 8.73 72.22 -6.25
C CYS A 15 9.74 71.31 -6.97
N ALA A 16 10.91 71.12 -6.36
CA ALA A 16 11.79 70.01 -6.75
C ALA A 16 11.18 68.69 -6.33
N ILE A 17 10.60 67.93 -7.27
CA ILE A 17 10.18 66.57 -7.06
C ILE A 17 11.44 65.71 -7.10
N ALA A 18 11.95 65.33 -5.92
CA ALA A 18 12.93 64.26 -5.77
C ALA A 18 12.24 62.94 -6.05
N PHE A 19 12.44 62.36 -7.22
CA PHE A 19 12.12 60.93 -7.49
C PHE A 19 13.06 60.10 -6.64
N SER A 20 12.60 59.65 -5.46
CA SER A 20 13.21 58.55 -4.73
C SER A 20 12.97 57.28 -5.56
N LEU A 21 13.97 56.82 -6.28
CA LEU A 21 14.03 55.44 -6.77
C LEU A 21 14.10 54.54 -5.56
N THR A 22 12.94 54.21 -4.99
CA THR A 22 12.82 53.02 -4.13
C THR A 22 13.11 51.84 -5.03
N SER A 23 14.29 51.23 -4.87
CA SER A 23 14.57 49.92 -5.39
C SER A 23 13.49 48.99 -4.83
N ILE A 24 12.53 48.61 -5.66
CA ILE A 24 11.59 47.53 -5.36
C ILE A 24 12.45 46.27 -5.29
N SER A 25 12.91 45.92 -4.09
CA SER A 25 13.40 44.58 -3.86
C SER A 25 12.28 43.62 -4.30
N PRO A 26 12.57 42.66 -5.17
CA PRO A 26 11.55 41.66 -5.51
C PRO A 26 11.03 41.09 -4.21
N ALA A 27 9.73 41.25 -3.97
CA ALA A 27 9.09 40.61 -2.82
C ALA A 27 9.43 39.13 -2.90
N MET A 28 10.16 38.61 -1.91
CA MET A 28 10.40 37.18 -1.81
C MET A 28 9.05 36.49 -1.90
N ALA A 29 8.89 35.62 -2.89
CA ALA A 29 7.65 34.88 -3.05
C ALA A 29 7.41 34.09 -1.75
N ALA A 30 6.22 34.24 -1.15
CA ALA A 30 5.89 33.53 0.09
C ALA A 30 6.05 32.03 -0.11
N SER A 31 6.78 31.38 0.79
CA SER A 31 7.13 29.96 0.72
C SER A 31 6.39 29.15 1.79
N PHE A 32 6.19 27.87 1.51
CA PHE A 32 5.60 26.90 2.42
C PHE A 32 6.70 26.20 3.21
N ALA A 33 6.75 26.44 4.51
CA ALA A 33 7.76 25.85 5.39
C ALA A 33 7.44 24.39 5.75
N PRO A 34 8.46 23.51 5.85
CA PRO A 34 8.30 22.18 6.42
C PRO A 34 7.92 22.26 7.90
N ASN A 35 7.18 21.27 8.40
CA ASN A 35 6.92 21.15 9.83
C ASN A 35 8.18 20.61 10.57
N GLU A 36 8.17 20.66 11.91
CA GLU A 36 9.30 20.30 12.77
C GLU A 36 9.74 18.83 12.71
N ASN A 37 8.85 17.95 12.21
CA ASN A 37 9.15 16.53 12.04
C ASN A 37 9.93 16.22 10.76
N LEU A 38 10.03 17.19 9.85
CA LEU A 38 10.71 17.00 8.58
C LEU A 38 12.17 17.49 8.63
N VAL A 39 13.07 16.66 8.14
CA VAL A 39 14.45 17.02 7.79
C VAL A 39 14.50 17.20 6.28
N VAL A 40 14.86 18.38 5.84
CA VAL A 40 14.84 18.81 4.44
C VAL A 40 16.22 19.30 4.04
N GLU A 41 16.83 18.64 3.04
CA GLU A 41 18.17 18.99 2.57
C GLU A 41 18.24 19.02 1.04
N GLY A 42 18.78 20.11 0.50
CA GLY A 42 18.93 20.30 -0.94
C GLY A 42 17.62 20.55 -1.69
N ILE A 43 16.49 20.62 -1.01
CA ILE A 43 15.18 20.94 -1.58
C ILE A 43 15.02 22.46 -1.55
N PRO A 44 14.79 23.13 -2.69
CA PRO A 44 14.49 24.55 -2.71
C PRO A 44 13.20 24.87 -1.95
N GLU A 45 13.04 26.12 -1.54
CA GLU A 45 11.80 26.59 -0.92
C GLU A 45 10.59 26.27 -1.81
N ILE A 46 9.51 25.77 -1.19
CA ILE A 46 8.27 25.43 -1.91
C ILE A 46 7.43 26.71 -2.07
N PRO A 47 7.20 27.22 -3.29
CA PRO A 47 6.37 28.42 -3.49
C PRO A 47 4.92 28.16 -3.08
N LEU A 48 4.27 29.11 -2.40
CA LEU A 48 2.84 29.00 -2.07
C LEU A 48 1.97 28.84 -3.33
N SER A 49 2.36 29.44 -4.46
CA SER A 49 1.66 29.25 -5.73
C SER A 49 1.64 27.80 -6.21
N LEU A 50 2.70 27.03 -5.95
CA LEU A 50 2.74 25.59 -6.21
C LEU A 50 1.78 24.86 -5.26
N VAL A 51 1.80 25.17 -3.97
CA VAL A 51 0.89 24.61 -2.99
C VAL A 51 -0.57 24.82 -3.39
N ASP A 52 -0.94 26.04 -3.77
CA ASP A 52 -2.29 26.40 -4.21
C ASP A 52 -2.71 25.63 -5.47
N SER A 53 -1.80 25.43 -6.43
CA SER A 53 -2.07 24.67 -7.64
C SER A 53 -2.33 23.18 -7.37
N VAL A 54 -1.67 22.63 -6.35
CA VAL A 54 -1.73 21.19 -5.98
C VAL A 54 -2.83 20.91 -4.98
N LYS A 55 -3.23 21.87 -4.16
CA LYS A 55 -4.10 21.73 -2.98
C LYS A 55 -5.33 20.85 -3.20
N ARG A 56 -6.06 21.01 -4.30
CA ARG A 56 -7.26 20.20 -4.59
C ARG A 56 -6.94 18.71 -4.70
N TYR A 57 -5.75 18.36 -5.17
CA TYR A 57 -5.31 16.96 -5.32
C TYR A 57 -4.82 16.34 -4.01
N THR A 58 -4.47 17.13 -2.99
CA THR A 58 -4.15 16.63 -1.65
C THR A 58 -5.38 16.45 -0.76
N GLU A 59 -6.55 16.94 -1.20
CA GLU A 59 -7.83 16.78 -0.49
C GLU A 59 -8.64 15.56 -0.94
N PHE A 60 -8.10 14.69 -1.77
CA PHE A 60 -8.70 13.39 -2.04
C PHE A 60 -8.75 12.56 -0.75
N ARG A 61 -9.88 11.90 -0.56
CA ARG A 61 -10.10 10.96 0.54
C ARG A 61 -10.54 9.63 -0.04
N SER A 62 -10.46 8.61 0.78
CA SER A 62 -10.95 7.27 0.46
C SER A 62 -11.64 6.71 1.69
N ALA A 63 -12.52 5.74 1.50
CA ALA A 63 -13.11 4.97 2.57
C ALA A 63 -12.87 3.48 2.28
N SER A 64 -12.46 2.73 3.30
CA SER A 64 -12.30 1.29 3.22
C SER A 64 -13.21 0.59 4.24
N PHE A 65 -13.79 -0.52 3.80
CA PHE A 65 -14.60 -1.39 4.63
C PHE A 65 -13.72 -2.05 5.71
N SER A 66 -14.23 -2.09 6.95
CA SER A 66 -13.52 -2.73 8.06
C SER A 66 -14.26 -3.95 8.60
N SER A 67 -15.52 -3.80 9.00
CA SER A 67 -16.36 -4.93 9.42
C SER A 67 -17.84 -4.57 9.45
N TRP A 68 -18.70 -5.59 9.35
CA TRP A 68 -20.10 -5.48 9.64
C TRP A 68 -20.37 -5.49 11.15
N HIS A 69 -21.41 -4.76 11.58
CA HIS A 69 -22.01 -5.00 12.88
C HIS A 69 -22.78 -6.34 12.83
N PRO A 70 -22.62 -7.24 13.84
CA PRO A 70 -23.13 -8.62 13.73
C PRO A 70 -24.66 -8.74 13.69
N GLN A 71 -25.38 -7.79 14.27
CA GLN A 71 -26.83 -7.83 14.41
C GLN A 71 -27.55 -6.77 13.57
N GLN A 72 -26.89 -5.68 13.24
CA GLN A 72 -27.46 -4.55 12.54
C GLN A 72 -26.78 -4.37 11.18
N ARG A 73 -27.52 -3.89 10.20
CA ARG A 73 -26.95 -3.58 8.88
C ARG A 73 -26.20 -2.24 8.95
N GLU A 74 -25.09 -2.24 9.68
CA GLU A 74 -24.17 -1.12 9.92
C GLU A 74 -22.72 -1.55 9.74
N MET A 75 -21.84 -0.61 9.46
CA MET A 75 -20.43 -0.89 9.19
C MET A 75 -19.47 -0.05 10.02
N LEU A 76 -18.33 -0.63 10.41
CA LEU A 76 -17.11 0.11 10.66
C LEU A 76 -16.36 0.31 9.35
N ILE A 77 -15.82 1.50 9.19
CA ILE A 77 -15.04 1.91 8.03
C ILE A 77 -13.79 2.67 8.49
N SER A 78 -12.76 2.67 7.66
CA SER A 78 -11.61 3.55 7.83
C SER A 78 -11.67 4.67 6.80
N THR A 79 -11.61 5.92 7.25
CA THR A 79 -11.53 7.10 6.37
C THR A 79 -10.85 8.27 7.11
N ARG A 80 -10.37 9.26 6.34
CA ARG A 80 -9.64 10.41 6.89
C ARG A 80 -10.45 11.70 6.72
N PHE A 81 -10.70 12.40 7.82
CA PHE A 81 -11.22 13.77 7.79
C PHE A 81 -10.16 14.82 8.18
N CYS A 82 -9.23 14.46 9.06
CA CYS A 82 -8.13 15.31 9.49
C CYS A 82 -6.77 14.79 8.97
N ASN A 83 -5.80 14.63 9.88
CA ASN A 83 -4.42 14.30 9.56
C ASN A 83 -4.18 12.82 9.25
N THR A 84 -4.94 11.93 9.89
CA THR A 84 -4.80 10.46 9.75
C THR A 84 -6.16 9.80 9.56
N ALA A 85 -6.16 8.61 8.96
CA ALA A 85 -7.36 7.78 8.88
C ALA A 85 -7.80 7.35 10.28
N GLN A 86 -9.12 7.35 10.51
CA GLN A 86 -9.75 6.98 11.78
C GLN A 86 -10.88 5.98 11.56
N VAL A 87 -11.29 5.29 12.61
CA VAL A 87 -12.47 4.42 12.56
C VAL A 87 -13.74 5.25 12.62
N HIS A 88 -14.65 4.98 11.70
CA HIS A 88 -15.99 5.60 11.64
C HIS A 88 -17.05 4.50 11.58
N GLN A 89 -18.24 4.82 12.06
CA GLN A 89 -19.46 4.02 11.89
C GLN A 89 -20.33 4.63 10.81
N VAL A 90 -20.89 3.77 9.95
CA VAL A 90 -21.92 4.14 8.97
C VAL A 90 -23.13 3.23 9.16
N ARG A 91 -24.30 3.83 9.43
CA ARG A 91 -25.49 3.09 9.84
C ARG A 91 -26.42 2.65 8.71
N SER A 92 -26.26 3.23 7.52
CA SER A 92 -26.99 2.85 6.32
C SER A 92 -26.30 3.40 5.08
N PRO A 93 -26.62 2.92 3.87
CA PRO A 93 -26.08 3.48 2.64
C PRO A 93 -26.24 5.00 2.56
N LEU A 94 -25.12 5.69 2.25
CA LEU A 94 -25.03 7.16 2.14
C LEU A 94 -25.34 7.95 3.42
N ALA A 95 -25.43 7.30 4.58
CA ALA A 95 -25.56 7.98 5.86
C ALA A 95 -24.27 8.71 6.28
N ALA A 96 -24.39 9.56 7.30
CA ALA A 96 -23.25 10.23 7.88
C ALA A 96 -22.20 9.24 8.42
N ARG A 97 -20.95 9.59 8.25
CA ARG A 97 -19.80 8.85 8.79
C ARG A 97 -19.51 9.40 10.19
N THR A 98 -19.91 8.67 11.23
CA THR A 98 -19.67 9.06 12.62
C THR A 98 -18.26 8.62 13.04
N GLN A 99 -17.38 9.57 13.28
CA GLN A 99 -16.01 9.28 13.73
C GLN A 99 -16.01 8.77 15.18
N LEU A 100 -15.36 7.62 15.40
CA LEU A 100 -15.27 6.97 16.71
C LEU A 100 -13.90 7.14 17.37
N THR A 101 -12.83 7.23 16.60
CA THR A 101 -11.47 7.36 17.11
C THR A 101 -10.81 8.67 16.69
N PHE A 102 -9.91 9.21 17.56
CA PHE A 102 -9.31 10.53 17.39
C PHE A 102 -7.80 10.49 17.72
N PHE A 103 -7.09 9.49 17.19
CA PHE A 103 -5.67 9.30 17.47
C PHE A 103 -4.79 10.10 16.50
N THR A 104 -3.58 10.42 16.95
CA THR A 104 -2.53 10.98 16.10
C THR A 104 -2.01 9.95 15.09
N GLU A 105 -1.93 8.68 15.50
CA GLU A 105 -1.55 7.55 14.67
C GLU A 105 -2.78 6.85 14.12
N PRO A 106 -2.78 6.40 12.84
CA PRO A 106 -3.95 5.77 12.24
C PRO A 106 -4.25 4.40 12.86
N PRO A 107 -5.46 4.16 13.38
CA PRO A 107 -5.90 2.81 13.73
C PRO A 107 -6.15 1.98 12.46
N SER A 108 -5.96 0.68 12.58
CA SER A 108 -6.15 -0.27 11.48
C SER A 108 -6.89 -1.53 11.95
N GLY A 109 -7.55 -2.22 11.01
CA GLY A 109 -8.16 -3.53 11.24
C GLY A 109 -9.27 -3.55 12.28
N ALA A 110 -10.09 -2.52 12.34
CA ALA A 110 -11.22 -2.47 13.26
C ALA A 110 -12.25 -3.56 12.95
N THR A 111 -12.53 -4.43 13.93
CA THR A 111 -13.53 -5.50 13.81
C THR A 111 -14.45 -5.51 15.02
N PHE A 112 -15.77 -5.51 14.78
CA PHE A 112 -16.73 -5.68 15.85
C PHE A 112 -16.56 -7.02 16.55
N GLN A 113 -16.90 -7.04 17.84
CA GLN A 113 -17.17 -8.28 18.55
C GLN A 113 -18.28 -9.05 17.79
N PRO A 114 -18.06 -10.31 17.37
CA PRO A 114 -18.84 -10.91 16.28
C PRO A 114 -20.26 -11.35 16.64
N THR A 115 -20.68 -11.28 17.92
CA THR A 115 -22.02 -11.72 18.34
C THR A 115 -22.93 -10.60 18.80
N LYS A 116 -22.43 -9.67 19.63
CA LYS A 116 -23.20 -8.56 20.21
C LYS A 116 -22.90 -7.23 19.53
N GLY A 117 -21.65 -7.00 19.10
CA GLY A 117 -21.23 -5.76 18.49
C GLY A 117 -21.14 -4.56 19.47
N ASN A 118 -21.14 -4.81 20.77
CA ASN A 118 -21.10 -3.77 21.80
C ASN A 118 -19.70 -3.16 22.01
N TYR A 119 -18.68 -3.71 21.38
CA TYR A 119 -17.34 -3.15 21.25
C TYR A 119 -16.68 -3.62 19.95
N PHE A 120 -15.60 -2.99 19.58
CA PHE A 120 -14.72 -3.46 18.51
C PHE A 120 -13.27 -3.48 18.97
N VAL A 121 -12.44 -4.28 18.27
CA VAL A 121 -10.99 -4.29 18.46
C VAL A 121 -10.32 -3.72 17.24
N PHE A 122 -9.19 -3.04 17.47
CA PHE A 122 -8.37 -2.45 16.41
C PHE A 122 -6.90 -2.50 16.79
N SER A 123 -6.02 -2.30 15.82
CA SER A 123 -4.57 -2.25 16.04
C SER A 123 -4.04 -0.85 15.74
N ARG A 124 -3.00 -0.43 16.44
CA ARG A 124 -2.30 0.84 16.20
C ARG A 124 -0.84 0.71 16.60
N ASP A 125 0.04 1.26 15.81
CA ASP A 125 1.47 1.42 16.12
C ASP A 125 1.80 2.86 16.52
N MET A 126 3.07 3.16 16.73
CA MET A 126 3.55 4.49 17.10
C MET A 126 4.58 4.97 16.06
N GLY A 127 4.29 6.11 15.41
CA GLY A 127 5.21 6.73 14.47
C GLY A 127 5.54 5.87 13.26
N GLY A 128 4.66 4.92 12.87
CA GLY A 128 4.86 4.02 11.74
C GLY A 128 5.89 2.91 11.97
N ASN A 129 6.24 2.60 13.23
CA ASN A 129 7.24 1.58 13.57
C ASN A 129 6.74 0.14 13.38
N GLU A 130 5.47 -0.07 13.06
CA GLU A 130 4.81 -1.37 12.87
C GLU A 130 4.81 -2.31 14.10
N PHE A 131 5.20 -1.83 15.27
CA PHE A 131 5.04 -2.57 16.53
C PHE A 131 3.63 -2.37 17.07
N SER A 132 2.67 -2.88 16.31
CA SER A 132 1.25 -2.68 16.56
C SER A 132 0.81 -3.27 17.88
N GLN A 133 -0.03 -2.51 18.60
CA GLN A 133 -0.73 -2.93 19.80
C GLN A 133 -2.20 -3.09 19.49
N ASN A 134 -2.85 -4.08 20.11
CA ASN A 134 -4.29 -4.30 19.98
C ASN A 134 -5.03 -3.58 21.10
N TYR A 135 -6.16 -2.97 20.76
CA TYR A 135 -7.01 -2.20 21.64
C TYR A 135 -8.47 -2.62 21.48
N ARG A 136 -9.25 -2.52 22.57
CA ARG A 136 -10.70 -2.57 22.57
C ARG A 136 -11.28 -1.17 22.67
N TYR A 137 -12.30 -0.89 21.87
CA TYR A 137 -13.12 0.33 21.96
C TYR A 137 -14.54 -0.08 22.35
N ASP A 138 -15.03 0.43 23.46
CA ASP A 138 -16.38 0.20 23.96
C ASP A 138 -17.36 1.15 23.28
N MET A 139 -18.45 0.62 22.69
CA MET A 139 -19.38 1.40 21.88
C MET A 139 -20.31 2.28 22.71
N GLU A 140 -20.54 1.95 23.98
CA GLU A 140 -21.42 2.70 24.88
C GLU A 140 -20.68 3.86 25.54
N THR A 141 -19.48 3.57 26.08
CA THR A 141 -18.70 4.54 26.87
C THR A 141 -17.66 5.30 26.07
N GLY A 142 -17.23 4.78 24.92
CA GLY A 142 -16.09 5.31 24.15
C GLY A 142 -14.73 5.00 24.78
N GLU A 143 -14.68 4.18 25.83
CA GLU A 143 -13.44 3.81 26.51
C GLU A 143 -12.54 2.96 25.61
N VAL A 144 -11.24 3.26 25.65
CA VAL A 144 -10.20 2.52 24.91
C VAL A 144 -9.31 1.76 25.87
N THR A 145 -9.30 0.44 25.78
CA THR A 145 -8.49 -0.45 26.63
C THR A 145 -7.38 -1.08 25.82
N LEU A 146 -6.13 -0.99 26.29
CA LEU A 146 -4.99 -1.72 25.72
C LEU A 146 -5.11 -3.21 26.05
N LEU A 147 -4.97 -4.08 25.04
CA LEU A 147 -5.08 -5.53 25.17
C LEU A 147 -3.74 -6.26 25.20
N THR A 148 -2.69 -5.65 24.65
CA THR A 148 -1.36 -6.24 24.51
C THR A 148 -0.32 -5.55 25.38
N ASP A 149 0.94 -5.98 25.34
CA ASP A 149 2.00 -5.56 26.28
C ASP A 149 2.51 -4.12 26.10
N GLY A 150 2.05 -3.40 25.07
CA GLY A 150 2.46 -2.02 24.80
C GLY A 150 3.85 -1.86 24.14
N LYS A 151 4.56 -2.94 23.84
CA LYS A 151 5.97 -2.90 23.40
C LYS A 151 6.25 -3.76 22.16
N SER A 152 5.75 -4.99 22.19
CA SER A 152 6.09 -6.00 21.18
C SER A 152 5.32 -5.79 19.89
N LYS A 153 5.78 -6.40 18.81
CA LYS A 153 5.00 -6.48 17.58
C LYS A 153 3.92 -7.55 17.75
N ASN A 154 2.68 -7.16 17.53
CA ASN A 154 1.53 -8.07 17.61
C ASN A 154 0.80 -8.10 16.27
N SER A 155 0.25 -9.28 15.90
CA SER A 155 -0.69 -9.39 14.79
C SER A 155 -2.09 -8.96 15.22
N ARG A 156 -2.97 -8.74 14.23
CA ARG A 156 -4.41 -8.62 14.48
C ARG A 156 -4.92 -9.92 15.09
N GLY A 157 -5.90 -9.78 15.97
CA GLY A 157 -6.56 -10.95 16.54
C GLY A 157 -7.62 -11.54 15.59
N VAL A 158 -7.78 -12.85 15.67
CA VAL A 158 -8.85 -13.61 15.01
C VAL A 158 -9.83 -14.10 16.07
N TRP A 159 -11.12 -13.77 15.87
CA TRP A 159 -12.18 -14.06 16.82
C TRP A 159 -12.52 -15.55 16.89
N SER A 160 -12.76 -16.05 18.11
CA SER A 160 -13.43 -17.33 18.31
C SER A 160 -14.86 -17.31 17.75
N THR A 161 -15.39 -18.45 17.40
CA THR A 161 -16.77 -18.58 16.86
C THR A 161 -17.82 -18.04 17.84
N LYS A 162 -17.61 -18.25 19.16
CA LYS A 162 -18.46 -17.67 20.21
C LYS A 162 -18.24 -16.16 20.39
N GLY A 163 -17.16 -15.60 19.89
CA GLY A 163 -16.83 -14.19 20.06
C GLY A 163 -16.44 -13.77 21.47
N ASP A 164 -16.01 -14.72 22.31
CA ASP A 164 -15.56 -14.49 23.67
C ASP A 164 -14.04 -14.38 23.81
N ARG A 165 -13.30 -14.79 22.78
CA ARG A 165 -11.83 -14.80 22.78
C ARG A 165 -11.26 -14.41 21.42
N MET A 166 -10.00 -14.02 21.43
CA MET A 166 -9.21 -13.76 20.23
C MET A 166 -7.87 -14.51 20.30
N ALA A 167 -7.44 -15.07 19.17
CA ALA A 167 -6.08 -15.56 19.00
C ALA A 167 -5.25 -14.54 18.20
N TYR A 168 -4.01 -14.30 18.60
CA TYR A 168 -3.09 -13.41 17.90
C TYR A 168 -1.65 -13.88 18.09
N THR A 169 -0.71 -13.32 17.36
CA THR A 169 0.72 -13.58 17.55
C THR A 169 1.44 -12.37 18.12
N SER A 170 2.50 -12.64 18.88
CA SER A 170 3.33 -11.60 19.51
C SER A 170 4.80 -12.00 19.53
N THR A 171 5.68 -11.01 19.30
CA THR A 171 7.13 -11.20 19.40
C THR A 171 7.66 -11.04 20.83
N ARG A 172 6.81 -10.93 21.86
CA ARG A 172 7.19 -10.54 23.22
C ARG A 172 8.25 -11.42 23.90
N ARG A 173 8.36 -12.69 23.50
CA ARG A 173 9.34 -13.61 24.07
C ARG A 173 10.76 -13.36 23.57
N THR A 174 10.94 -13.13 22.26
CA THR A 174 12.28 -13.11 21.64
C THR A 174 12.56 -11.87 20.79
N GLY A 175 11.57 -11.04 20.53
CA GLY A 175 11.64 -9.92 19.58
C GLY A 175 11.53 -10.33 18.10
N LYS A 176 11.56 -11.63 17.77
CA LYS A 176 11.54 -12.14 16.39
C LYS A 176 10.51 -13.26 16.14
N ASP A 177 10.27 -14.13 17.11
CA ASP A 177 9.39 -15.27 16.96
C ASP A 177 7.93 -14.87 17.25
N PHE A 178 7.01 -15.19 16.37
CA PHE A 178 5.60 -14.85 16.49
C PHE A 178 4.84 -15.94 17.26
N ASP A 179 5.04 -16.00 18.58
CA ASP A 179 4.33 -16.93 19.44
C ASP A 179 2.83 -16.68 19.46
N LEU A 180 2.04 -17.72 19.62
CA LEU A 180 0.58 -17.68 19.66
C LEU A 180 0.06 -17.34 21.04
N TYR A 181 -0.86 -16.40 21.13
CA TYR A 181 -1.54 -15.95 22.36
C TYR A 181 -3.06 -16.00 22.18
N VAL A 182 -3.76 -16.18 23.30
CA VAL A 182 -5.23 -16.13 23.38
C VAL A 182 -5.64 -15.19 24.51
N ILE A 183 -6.59 -14.30 24.22
CA ILE A 183 -7.10 -13.30 25.17
C ILE A 183 -8.62 -13.19 25.10
N ASP A 184 -9.28 -12.93 26.23
CA ASP A 184 -10.63 -12.37 26.30
C ASP A 184 -10.50 -10.85 26.29
N PRO A 185 -10.96 -10.14 25.22
CA PRO A 185 -10.84 -8.68 25.17
C PRO A 185 -11.60 -7.93 26.26
N THR A 186 -12.54 -8.58 26.95
CA THR A 186 -13.24 -8.00 28.11
C THR A 186 -12.44 -8.11 29.40
N ASN A 187 -11.46 -9.01 29.45
CA ASN A 187 -10.56 -9.22 30.57
C ASN A 187 -9.09 -9.32 30.09
N PRO A 188 -8.37 -8.20 29.93
CA PRO A 188 -7.00 -8.21 29.45
C PRO A 188 -6.03 -9.04 30.28
N THR A 189 -6.33 -9.32 31.57
CA THR A 189 -5.50 -10.20 32.41
C THR A 189 -5.61 -11.68 32.07
N SER A 190 -6.57 -12.06 31.21
CA SER A 190 -6.72 -13.42 30.69
C SER A 190 -5.71 -13.77 29.59
N ASP A 191 -4.91 -12.78 29.13
CA ASP A 191 -3.94 -12.95 28.06
C ASP A 191 -2.92 -14.05 28.41
N ARG A 192 -2.89 -15.10 27.62
CA ARG A 192 -2.04 -16.27 27.86
C ARG A 192 -1.31 -16.75 26.61
N LEU A 193 -0.11 -17.21 26.79
CA LEU A 193 0.64 -17.94 25.77
C LEU A 193 -0.09 -19.27 25.47
N LEU A 194 -0.43 -19.49 24.20
CA LEU A 194 -0.98 -20.75 23.72
C LEU A 194 0.14 -21.70 23.30
N ALA A 195 1.08 -21.21 22.47
CA ALA A 195 2.18 -22.01 21.97
C ALA A 195 3.38 -21.14 21.57
N THR A 196 4.58 -21.69 21.77
CA THR A 196 5.83 -21.13 21.23
C THR A 196 6.09 -21.66 19.83
N VAL A 197 6.62 -20.79 18.97
CA VAL A 197 7.01 -21.14 17.60
C VAL A 197 8.37 -20.52 17.27
N GLU A 198 8.96 -20.91 16.14
CA GLU A 198 10.19 -20.32 15.64
C GLU A 198 9.92 -19.53 14.36
N GLY A 199 10.51 -18.31 14.26
CA GLY A 199 10.42 -17.44 13.12
C GLY A 199 9.21 -16.50 13.11
N GLY A 200 9.21 -15.60 12.13
CA GLY A 200 8.31 -14.46 12.05
C GLY A 200 7.06 -14.66 11.18
N GLY A 201 6.87 -15.79 10.56
CA GLY A 201 5.80 -15.99 9.56
C GLY A 201 4.51 -16.65 10.09
N TRP A 202 4.29 -16.66 11.39
CA TRP A 202 3.12 -17.31 11.97
C TRP A 202 1.94 -16.35 12.15
N ALA A 203 0.72 -16.81 11.75
CA ALA A 203 -0.51 -16.03 11.88
C ALA A 203 -1.71 -16.94 12.13
N PRO A 204 -2.59 -16.64 13.11
CA PRO A 204 -3.87 -17.35 13.25
C PRO A 204 -4.77 -17.01 12.04
N LEU A 205 -5.52 -18.02 11.56
CA LEU A 205 -6.43 -17.87 10.41
C LEU A 205 -7.89 -17.95 10.83
N ASP A 206 -8.29 -19.04 11.52
CA ASP A 206 -9.69 -19.28 11.87
C ASP A 206 -9.82 -20.27 13.04
N TRP A 207 -10.92 -20.17 13.78
CA TRP A 207 -11.28 -21.08 14.85
C TRP A 207 -12.26 -22.15 14.36
N SER A 208 -12.12 -23.37 14.89
CA SER A 208 -13.12 -24.42 14.63
C SER A 208 -14.51 -24.00 15.15
N PRO A 209 -15.61 -24.56 14.60
CA PRO A 209 -16.96 -24.23 15.05
C PRO A 209 -17.23 -24.47 16.54
N ASP A 210 -16.46 -25.35 17.19
CA ASP A 210 -16.55 -25.65 18.62
C ASP A 210 -15.53 -24.91 19.49
N ASP A 211 -14.70 -24.05 18.87
CA ASP A 211 -13.62 -23.27 19.48
C ASP A 211 -12.49 -24.11 20.14
N ARG A 212 -12.39 -25.39 19.82
CA ARG A 212 -11.34 -26.26 20.36
C ARG A 212 -10.06 -26.27 19.55
N GLN A 213 -10.13 -25.86 18.32
CA GLN A 213 -9.00 -25.87 17.39
C GLN A 213 -8.83 -24.52 16.73
N LEU A 214 -7.59 -24.17 16.41
CA LEU A 214 -7.18 -22.94 15.72
C LEU A 214 -6.37 -23.31 14.48
N LEU A 215 -6.78 -22.83 13.31
CA LEU A 215 -5.96 -22.85 12.10
C LEU A 215 -4.89 -21.76 12.19
N VAL A 216 -3.67 -22.13 11.86
CA VAL A 216 -2.53 -21.22 11.89
C VAL A 216 -1.72 -21.39 10.61
N LEU A 217 -1.43 -20.29 9.94
CA LEU A 217 -0.50 -20.22 8.80
C LEU A 217 0.94 -20.13 9.31
N GLN A 218 1.82 -20.91 8.74
CA GLN A 218 3.26 -20.72 8.78
C GLN A 218 3.71 -20.26 7.39
N TYR A 219 3.96 -18.97 7.22
CA TYR A 219 4.41 -18.39 5.97
C TYR A 219 5.93 -18.33 5.95
N LEU A 220 6.56 -18.95 4.96
CA LEU A 220 8.00 -18.95 4.76
C LEU A 220 8.44 -18.02 3.64
N SER A 221 7.64 -17.91 2.58
CA SER A 221 7.86 -17.01 1.45
C SER A 221 6.60 -16.86 0.61
N ALA A 222 6.61 -16.00 -0.38
CA ALA A 222 5.54 -15.88 -1.38
C ALA A 222 5.30 -17.18 -2.21
N ASN A 223 6.16 -18.18 -2.05
CA ASN A 223 6.10 -19.44 -2.77
C ASN A 223 5.95 -20.66 -1.85
N GLU A 224 5.98 -20.49 -0.53
CA GLU A 224 5.94 -21.61 0.41
C GLU A 224 5.31 -21.21 1.74
N SER A 225 4.28 -21.94 2.13
CA SER A 225 3.64 -21.83 3.44
C SER A 225 3.00 -23.16 3.84
N TYR A 226 2.60 -23.25 5.10
CA TYR A 226 1.97 -24.44 5.68
C TYR A 226 0.77 -24.06 6.54
N VAL A 227 -0.26 -24.89 6.56
CA VAL A 227 -1.42 -24.77 7.46
C VAL A 227 -1.29 -25.78 8.58
N TRP A 228 -1.34 -25.29 9.80
CA TRP A 228 -1.27 -26.05 11.04
C TRP A 228 -2.61 -25.99 11.79
N LEU A 229 -2.88 -27.05 12.53
CA LEU A 229 -4.02 -27.12 13.45
C LEU A 229 -3.47 -27.17 14.88
N PHE A 230 -3.89 -26.21 15.71
CA PHE A 230 -3.52 -26.13 17.11
C PHE A 230 -4.71 -26.45 18.00
N ASP A 231 -4.52 -27.26 19.04
CA ASP A 231 -5.48 -27.41 20.13
C ASP A 231 -5.45 -26.16 21.00
N THR A 232 -6.59 -25.52 21.22
CA THR A 232 -6.68 -24.22 21.90
C THR A 232 -6.52 -24.28 23.42
N GLN A 233 -6.52 -25.49 24.02
CA GLN A 233 -6.29 -25.69 25.45
C GLN A 233 -4.82 -26.04 25.73
N THR A 234 -4.28 -27.00 24.96
CA THR A 234 -2.95 -27.56 25.22
C THR A 234 -1.83 -26.94 24.42
N GLY A 235 -2.15 -26.24 23.30
CA GLY A 235 -1.16 -25.73 22.35
C GLY A 235 -0.52 -26.82 21.46
N ASN A 236 -0.94 -28.07 21.58
CA ASN A 236 -0.49 -29.16 20.70
C ASN A 236 -0.85 -28.85 19.26
N ARG A 237 0.04 -29.19 18.33
CA ARG A 237 -0.15 -28.85 16.91
C ARG A 237 0.03 -30.03 15.97
N THR A 238 -0.72 -30.02 14.87
CA THR A 238 -0.64 -31.00 13.78
C THR A 238 -0.50 -30.27 12.46
N LEU A 239 0.46 -30.67 11.62
CA LEU A 239 0.62 -30.14 10.28
C LEU A 239 -0.43 -30.74 9.34
N LEU A 240 -1.29 -29.89 8.75
CA LEU A 240 -2.35 -30.33 7.82
C LEU A 240 -1.84 -30.42 6.37
N THR A 241 -0.89 -29.58 6.00
CA THR A 241 -0.41 -29.44 4.62
C THR A 241 1.10 -29.74 4.53
N PRO A 242 1.52 -31.02 4.69
CA PRO A 242 2.93 -31.37 4.62
C PRO A 242 3.50 -31.14 3.22
N LYS A 243 4.81 -30.94 3.13
CA LYS A 243 5.51 -30.76 1.86
C LYS A 243 5.29 -31.95 0.93
N LEU A 244 4.89 -31.68 -0.30
CA LEU A 244 4.63 -32.68 -1.34
C LEU A 244 5.81 -32.68 -2.33
N GLY A 245 6.75 -33.60 -2.12
CA GLY A 245 7.94 -33.71 -3.00
C GLY A 245 8.91 -32.55 -2.89
N LYS A 246 9.44 -32.07 -4.02
CA LYS A 246 10.43 -30.97 -4.09
C LYS A 246 9.78 -29.60 -4.37
N GLU A 247 8.57 -29.57 -4.87
CA GLU A 247 7.86 -28.34 -5.22
C GLU A 247 7.39 -27.60 -3.97
N THR A 248 7.55 -26.28 -3.96
CA THR A 248 6.99 -25.41 -2.93
C THR A 248 5.54 -25.09 -3.26
N VAL A 249 4.69 -25.00 -2.24
CA VAL A 249 3.28 -24.69 -2.35
C VAL A 249 2.94 -23.55 -1.43
N LEU A 250 2.23 -22.56 -1.96
CA LEU A 250 1.62 -21.49 -1.18
C LEU A 250 0.20 -21.89 -0.77
N TYR A 251 -0.08 -21.83 0.52
CA TYR A 251 -1.43 -21.78 1.09
C TYR A 251 -1.59 -20.36 1.65
N ASP A 252 -2.47 -19.56 1.07
CA ASP A 252 -2.58 -18.15 1.43
C ASP A 252 -3.55 -17.94 2.59
N SER A 253 -4.74 -18.53 2.51
CA SER A 253 -5.82 -18.39 3.48
C SER A 253 -6.58 -19.72 3.66
N ALA A 254 -7.16 -19.91 4.84
CA ALA A 254 -7.98 -21.08 5.15
C ALA A 254 -9.02 -20.76 6.22
N VAL A 255 -10.26 -21.28 6.05
CA VAL A 255 -11.33 -21.20 7.04
C VAL A 255 -12.00 -22.57 7.21
N PHE A 256 -12.52 -22.84 8.40
CA PHE A 256 -13.31 -24.07 8.63
C PHE A 256 -14.63 -24.05 7.86
N SER A 257 -15.03 -25.19 7.32
CA SER A 257 -16.44 -25.39 6.97
C SER A 257 -17.31 -25.33 8.23
N LYS A 258 -18.53 -24.80 8.14
CA LYS A 258 -19.40 -24.61 9.31
C LYS A 258 -19.81 -25.91 10.02
N ASP A 259 -19.67 -27.04 9.35
CA ASP A 259 -19.87 -28.38 9.94
C ASP A 259 -18.60 -28.96 10.58
N GLY A 260 -17.49 -28.27 10.54
CA GLY A 260 -16.20 -28.67 11.10
C GLY A 260 -15.50 -29.85 10.40
N LYS A 261 -16.03 -30.34 9.25
CA LYS A 261 -15.49 -31.53 8.58
C LYS A 261 -14.35 -31.23 7.61
N GLY A 262 -14.16 -30.00 7.27
CA GLY A 262 -13.12 -29.59 6.31
C GLY A 262 -12.79 -28.13 6.37
N LEU A 263 -11.93 -27.73 5.44
CA LEU A 263 -11.48 -26.37 5.26
C LEU A 263 -11.77 -25.90 3.84
N TYR A 264 -12.15 -24.65 3.69
CA TYR A 264 -11.98 -23.92 2.45
C TYR A 264 -10.66 -23.16 2.50
N LEU A 265 -9.87 -23.23 1.44
CA LEU A 265 -8.54 -22.62 1.42
C LEU A 265 -8.17 -22.16 0.00
N VAL A 266 -7.28 -21.19 -0.07
CA VAL A 266 -6.66 -20.70 -1.31
C VAL A 266 -5.24 -21.23 -1.39
N SER A 267 -4.87 -21.84 -2.54
CA SER A 267 -3.54 -22.42 -2.73
C SER A 267 -3.20 -22.59 -4.21
N ASP A 268 -1.91 -22.53 -4.52
CA ASP A 268 -1.34 -22.88 -5.84
C ASP A 268 -0.94 -24.36 -5.94
N ARG A 269 -1.40 -25.21 -5.01
CA ARG A 269 -1.17 -26.65 -5.05
C ARG A 269 -1.67 -27.25 -6.37
N ASP A 270 -0.79 -27.99 -7.06
CA ASP A 270 -1.05 -28.61 -8.35
C ASP A 270 -1.56 -27.63 -9.43
N SER A 271 -1.14 -26.35 -9.34
CA SER A 271 -1.58 -25.26 -10.22
C SER A 271 -0.51 -24.19 -10.39
N GLU A 272 -0.57 -23.49 -11.51
CA GLU A 272 0.17 -22.24 -11.74
C GLU A 272 -0.43 -21.09 -10.94
N PHE A 273 -1.76 -21.06 -10.79
CA PHE A 273 -2.51 -20.00 -10.12
C PHE A 273 -3.07 -20.48 -8.79
N GLN A 274 -3.25 -19.55 -7.86
CA GLN A 274 -3.92 -19.79 -6.60
C GLN A 274 -5.40 -20.09 -6.84
N ARG A 275 -5.89 -21.21 -6.28
CA ARG A 275 -7.25 -21.70 -6.45
C ARG A 275 -7.96 -21.85 -5.12
N LEU A 276 -9.24 -21.53 -5.11
CA LEU A 276 -10.11 -21.93 -4.02
C LEU A 276 -10.33 -23.44 -4.06
N ALA A 277 -10.15 -24.11 -2.92
CA ALA A 277 -10.30 -25.55 -2.78
C ALA A 277 -10.99 -25.93 -1.47
N TYR A 278 -11.55 -27.13 -1.43
CA TYR A 278 -12.04 -27.78 -0.22
C TYR A 278 -11.07 -28.89 0.22
N PHE A 279 -10.64 -28.84 1.47
CA PHE A 279 -9.78 -29.85 2.09
C PHE A 279 -10.58 -30.61 3.17
N ASN A 280 -10.79 -31.91 3.00
CA ASN A 280 -11.50 -32.75 3.96
C ASN A 280 -10.54 -33.22 5.07
N LEU A 281 -10.86 -32.91 6.32
CA LEU A 281 -9.99 -33.20 7.47
C LEU A 281 -9.86 -34.71 7.78
N ALA A 282 -10.90 -35.50 7.55
CA ALA A 282 -10.89 -36.93 7.90
C ALA A 282 -10.01 -37.76 6.96
N ASN A 283 -10.08 -37.52 5.65
CA ASN A 283 -9.34 -38.29 4.64
C ASN A 283 -8.26 -37.50 3.92
N GLN A 284 -8.02 -36.24 4.32
CA GLN A 284 -7.02 -35.32 3.77
C GLN A 284 -7.13 -35.09 2.25
N ARG A 285 -8.34 -35.27 1.70
CA ARG A 285 -8.60 -35.08 0.28
C ARG A 285 -8.69 -33.59 -0.05
N TYR A 286 -7.83 -33.15 -0.96
CA TYR A 286 -7.84 -31.83 -1.57
C TYR A 286 -8.72 -31.83 -2.84
N THR A 287 -9.64 -30.88 -2.97
CA THR A 287 -10.57 -30.79 -4.11
C THR A 287 -10.62 -29.34 -4.59
N PRO A 288 -10.00 -28.99 -5.74
CA PRO A 288 -10.11 -27.66 -6.31
C PRO A 288 -11.56 -27.33 -6.71
N LEU A 289 -12.00 -26.12 -6.40
CA LEU A 289 -13.34 -25.61 -6.73
C LEU A 289 -13.34 -24.68 -7.93
N THR A 290 -12.20 -23.97 -8.18
CA THR A 290 -12.05 -22.95 -9.24
C THR A 290 -11.05 -23.37 -10.32
N SER A 291 -10.93 -24.67 -10.63
CA SER A 291 -9.92 -25.19 -11.56
C SER A 291 -10.02 -24.68 -13.02
N LYS A 292 -11.18 -24.12 -13.40
CA LYS A 292 -11.39 -23.53 -14.73
C LYS A 292 -10.90 -22.09 -14.85
N ILE A 293 -10.65 -21.41 -13.73
CA ILE A 293 -10.17 -20.04 -13.71
C ILE A 293 -8.64 -20.07 -13.84
N GLN A 294 -8.11 -19.32 -14.79
CA GLN A 294 -6.66 -19.21 -15.08
C GLN A 294 -6.06 -17.92 -14.51
N TRP A 295 -6.50 -17.56 -13.29
CA TRP A 295 -6.08 -16.41 -12.52
C TRP A 295 -6.10 -16.73 -11.04
N ASP A 296 -5.36 -15.93 -10.25
CA ASP A 296 -5.31 -16.10 -8.80
C ASP A 296 -6.65 -15.74 -8.15
N VAL A 297 -7.12 -16.59 -7.26
CA VAL A 297 -8.11 -16.21 -6.23
C VAL A 297 -7.36 -15.47 -5.13
N GLU A 298 -7.72 -14.19 -4.90
CA GLU A 298 -7.01 -13.31 -3.95
C GLU A 298 -7.71 -13.17 -2.60
N ASP A 299 -9.02 -13.35 -2.58
CA ASP A 299 -9.83 -13.16 -1.38
C ASP A 299 -11.08 -14.01 -1.44
N PHE A 300 -11.53 -14.51 -0.30
CA PHE A 300 -12.81 -15.19 -0.20
C PHE A 300 -13.39 -15.10 1.21
N ASP A 301 -14.71 -15.18 1.31
CA ASP A 301 -15.42 -15.31 2.59
C ASP A 301 -16.56 -16.31 2.49
N LEU A 302 -16.75 -17.08 3.56
CA LEU A 302 -17.80 -18.09 3.71
C LEU A 302 -18.98 -17.50 4.48
N SER A 303 -20.19 -17.58 3.91
CA SER A 303 -21.41 -17.14 4.59
C SER A 303 -21.60 -17.85 5.95
N GLU A 304 -22.25 -17.17 6.90
CA GLU A 304 -22.44 -17.69 8.27
C GLU A 304 -23.17 -19.02 8.30
N ASP A 305 -24.10 -19.25 7.38
CA ASP A 305 -24.82 -20.52 7.21
C ASP A 305 -24.04 -21.58 6.42
N GLY A 306 -22.83 -21.25 5.96
CA GLY A 306 -21.94 -22.15 5.22
C GLY A 306 -22.39 -22.51 3.81
N LYS A 307 -23.45 -21.87 3.27
CA LYS A 307 -24.02 -22.28 1.97
C LYS A 307 -23.40 -21.59 0.78
N ARG A 308 -22.71 -20.44 0.97
CA ARG A 308 -22.15 -19.64 -0.12
C ARG A 308 -20.75 -19.19 0.21
N ILE A 309 -19.93 -19.13 -0.82
CA ILE A 309 -18.61 -18.49 -0.78
C ILE A 309 -18.64 -17.35 -1.78
N ALA A 310 -18.34 -16.14 -1.32
CA ALA A 310 -17.94 -15.04 -2.18
C ALA A 310 -16.43 -15.09 -2.35
N PHE A 311 -15.94 -14.95 -3.58
CA PHE A 311 -14.50 -14.88 -3.82
C PHE A 311 -14.17 -13.89 -4.95
N VAL A 312 -12.94 -13.41 -4.94
CA VAL A 312 -12.43 -12.44 -5.91
C VAL A 312 -11.25 -13.03 -6.65
N THR A 313 -11.27 -12.94 -7.97
CA THR A 313 -10.12 -13.28 -8.81
C THR A 313 -9.42 -12.02 -9.32
N ASN A 314 -8.11 -12.13 -9.55
CA ASN A 314 -7.29 -11.11 -10.15
C ASN A 314 -7.09 -11.42 -11.63
N GLU A 315 -7.90 -10.84 -12.48
CA GLU A 315 -7.86 -11.09 -13.91
C GLU A 315 -7.08 -9.98 -14.63
N ASP A 316 -5.79 -10.22 -14.84
CA ASP A 316 -4.86 -9.27 -15.48
C ASP A 316 -4.84 -7.89 -14.77
N GLY A 317 -4.88 -7.91 -13.44
CA GLY A 317 -4.90 -6.74 -12.58
C GLY A 317 -6.28 -6.21 -12.20
N ALA A 318 -7.34 -6.60 -12.87
CA ALA A 318 -8.72 -6.23 -12.50
C ALA A 318 -9.35 -7.29 -11.59
N SER A 319 -10.17 -6.86 -10.63
CA SER A 319 -10.94 -7.79 -9.78
C SER A 319 -12.22 -8.23 -10.44
N VAL A 320 -12.50 -9.54 -10.36
CA VAL A 320 -13.80 -10.11 -10.71
C VAL A 320 -14.40 -10.76 -9.47
N LEU A 321 -15.64 -10.37 -9.12
CA LEU A 321 -16.39 -10.95 -8.02
C LEU A 321 -17.12 -12.20 -8.50
N HIS A 322 -17.02 -13.27 -7.71
CA HIS A 322 -17.70 -14.54 -7.94
C HIS A 322 -18.50 -14.95 -6.70
N LEU A 323 -19.52 -15.77 -6.91
CA LEU A 323 -20.33 -16.34 -5.86
C LEU A 323 -20.53 -17.84 -6.13
N LEU A 324 -20.19 -18.69 -5.16
CA LEU A 324 -20.24 -20.15 -5.27
C LEU A 324 -21.24 -20.73 -4.27
N ASP A 325 -22.12 -21.61 -4.71
CA ASP A 325 -22.92 -22.46 -3.85
C ASP A 325 -22.08 -23.66 -3.36
N THR A 326 -21.90 -23.81 -2.05
CA THR A 326 -20.98 -24.79 -1.47
C THR A 326 -21.44 -26.24 -1.66
N LYS A 327 -22.76 -26.48 -1.73
CA LYS A 327 -23.35 -27.82 -1.88
C LYS A 327 -23.26 -28.31 -3.32
N THR A 328 -23.70 -27.47 -4.26
CA THR A 328 -23.74 -27.83 -5.68
C THR A 328 -22.42 -27.58 -6.39
N ARG A 329 -21.54 -26.74 -5.81
CA ARG A 329 -20.27 -26.27 -6.39
C ARG A 329 -20.45 -25.55 -7.71
N ARG A 330 -21.59 -24.88 -7.87
CA ARG A 330 -21.90 -24.07 -9.06
C ARG A 330 -21.78 -22.59 -8.74
N GLU A 331 -21.27 -21.84 -9.68
CA GLU A 331 -21.28 -20.39 -9.59
C GLU A 331 -22.70 -19.86 -9.72
N LEU A 332 -23.00 -18.83 -8.94
CA LEU A 332 -24.23 -18.07 -8.94
C LEU A 332 -24.00 -16.73 -9.68
N ALA A 333 -25.04 -16.20 -10.30
CA ALA A 333 -24.93 -14.91 -10.99
C ALA A 333 -24.67 -13.77 -10.02
N VAL A 334 -23.75 -12.90 -10.38
CA VAL A 334 -23.46 -11.63 -9.70
C VAL A 334 -23.53 -10.47 -10.70
N PRO A 335 -23.90 -9.25 -10.27
CA PRO A 335 -23.88 -8.10 -11.16
C PRO A 335 -22.45 -7.78 -11.59
N LYS A 336 -22.27 -7.42 -12.85
CA LYS A 336 -20.96 -7.00 -13.37
C LYS A 336 -20.58 -5.65 -12.78
N LEU A 337 -19.44 -5.58 -12.13
CA LEU A 337 -18.85 -4.34 -11.65
C LEU A 337 -18.02 -3.66 -12.76
N PRO A 338 -17.78 -2.34 -12.67
CA PRO A 338 -16.81 -1.66 -13.55
C PRO A 338 -15.41 -2.24 -13.41
N ASN A 339 -14.52 -1.89 -14.37
CA ASN A 339 -13.11 -2.22 -14.26
C ASN A 339 -12.49 -1.52 -13.04
N GLY A 340 -11.86 -2.28 -12.15
CA GLY A 340 -11.31 -1.78 -10.89
C GLY A 340 -10.85 -2.89 -9.96
N VAL A 341 -10.66 -2.56 -8.71
CA VAL A 341 -10.16 -3.48 -7.67
C VAL A 341 -11.15 -3.56 -6.53
N ILE A 342 -11.46 -4.80 -6.11
CA ILE A 342 -12.28 -5.14 -4.96
C ILE A 342 -11.34 -5.54 -3.82
N GLY A 343 -11.59 -5.06 -2.61
CA GLY A 343 -10.86 -5.45 -1.42
C GLY A 343 -11.79 -5.75 -0.26
N GLY A 344 -11.44 -6.80 0.51
CA GLY A 344 -12.09 -7.14 1.76
C GLY A 344 -13.54 -7.60 1.62
N VAL A 345 -13.82 -8.61 0.78
CA VAL A 345 -15.17 -9.20 0.72
C VAL A 345 -15.53 -9.84 2.06
N ASN A 346 -16.70 -9.47 2.60
CA ASN A 346 -17.13 -9.98 3.90
C ASN A 346 -18.66 -10.10 4.00
N TRP A 347 -19.14 -11.26 4.40
CA TRP A 347 -20.55 -11.52 4.61
C TRP A 347 -21.08 -10.86 5.88
N HIS A 348 -22.23 -10.19 5.76
CA HIS A 348 -23.03 -9.90 6.94
C HIS A 348 -23.68 -11.20 7.47
N ARG A 349 -23.83 -11.33 8.80
CA ARG A 349 -24.40 -12.54 9.42
C ARG A 349 -25.84 -12.88 9.00
N ASN A 350 -26.51 -11.97 8.31
CA ASN A 350 -27.83 -12.24 7.71
C ASN A 350 -27.77 -13.16 6.47
N ASN A 351 -26.58 -13.57 6.02
CA ASN A 351 -26.35 -14.43 4.83
C ASN A 351 -26.87 -13.85 3.50
N ARG A 352 -27.10 -12.54 3.47
CA ARG A 352 -27.70 -11.84 2.34
C ARG A 352 -26.82 -10.71 1.81
N ASP A 353 -26.29 -9.89 2.71
CA ASP A 353 -25.49 -8.74 2.33
C ASP A 353 -23.99 -9.10 2.30
N LEU A 354 -23.31 -8.82 1.20
CA LEU A 354 -21.87 -8.94 1.02
C LEU A 354 -21.26 -7.54 0.95
N GLY A 355 -20.42 -7.16 1.91
CA GLY A 355 -19.74 -5.87 1.96
C GLY A 355 -18.34 -5.94 1.35
N PHE A 356 -17.89 -4.86 0.71
CA PHE A 356 -16.54 -4.75 0.15
C PHE A 356 -16.17 -3.30 -0.15
N THR A 357 -14.87 -3.06 -0.29
CA THR A 357 -14.32 -1.81 -0.84
C THR A 357 -14.17 -1.96 -2.35
N PHE A 358 -14.50 -0.90 -3.11
CA PHE A 358 -14.25 -0.85 -4.55
C PHE A 358 -13.53 0.43 -4.93
N VAL A 359 -12.52 0.32 -5.79
CA VAL A 359 -11.75 1.44 -6.35
C VAL A 359 -11.52 1.24 -7.84
N SER A 360 -11.54 2.33 -8.61
CA SER A 360 -11.20 2.32 -10.03
C SER A 360 -10.41 3.58 -10.41
N ALA A 361 -9.88 3.65 -11.61
CA ALA A 361 -9.14 4.84 -12.06
C ALA A 361 -9.92 6.17 -11.90
N ARG A 362 -11.25 6.14 -11.96
CA ARG A 362 -12.15 7.30 -11.86
C ARG A 362 -12.90 7.45 -10.54
N SER A 363 -12.77 6.48 -9.65
CA SER A 363 -13.46 6.50 -8.35
C SER A 363 -12.47 6.21 -7.24
N ALA A 364 -12.28 7.15 -6.33
CA ALA A 364 -11.61 6.87 -5.07
C ALA A 364 -12.26 5.67 -4.39
N ALA A 365 -11.53 4.99 -3.51
CA ALA A 365 -12.05 3.84 -2.80
C ALA A 365 -13.30 4.24 -2.00
N ASP A 366 -14.37 3.49 -2.22
CA ASP A 366 -15.66 3.60 -1.53
C ASP A 366 -16.20 2.23 -1.16
N ILE A 367 -17.13 2.22 -0.25
CA ILE A 367 -17.69 1.00 0.31
C ILE A 367 -19.01 0.69 -0.37
N TYR A 368 -19.19 -0.57 -0.69
CA TYR A 368 -20.40 -1.12 -1.32
C TYR A 368 -20.89 -2.34 -0.56
N SER A 369 -22.17 -2.63 -0.68
CA SER A 369 -22.72 -3.93 -0.34
C SER A 369 -23.61 -4.46 -1.45
N LEU A 370 -23.51 -5.77 -1.71
CA LEU A 370 -24.34 -6.51 -2.64
C LEU A 370 -25.37 -7.33 -1.86
N ASP A 371 -26.65 -7.07 -2.06
CA ASP A 371 -27.73 -7.97 -1.66
C ASP A 371 -27.83 -9.10 -2.70
N ILE A 372 -27.41 -10.29 -2.32
CA ILE A 372 -27.38 -11.45 -3.24
C ILE A 372 -28.76 -11.98 -3.61
N THR A 373 -29.83 -11.63 -2.88
CA THR A 373 -31.18 -12.08 -3.16
C THR A 373 -31.88 -11.22 -4.21
N THR A 374 -31.56 -9.95 -4.26
CA THR A 374 -32.15 -8.98 -5.18
C THR A 374 -31.16 -8.50 -6.25
N SER A 375 -29.89 -8.87 -6.14
CA SER A 375 -28.77 -8.35 -6.94
C SER A 375 -28.60 -6.82 -6.84
N LYS A 376 -29.12 -6.20 -5.77
CA LYS A 376 -29.01 -4.77 -5.55
C LYS A 376 -27.64 -4.42 -4.99
N LEU A 377 -26.95 -3.48 -5.64
CA LEU A 377 -25.70 -2.90 -5.18
C LEU A 377 -25.98 -1.56 -4.50
N ASP A 378 -25.72 -1.48 -3.19
CA ASP A 378 -25.81 -0.25 -2.41
C ASP A 378 -24.41 0.36 -2.22
N ARG A 379 -24.25 1.65 -2.52
CA ARG A 379 -23.07 2.44 -2.19
C ARG A 379 -23.24 3.04 -0.80
N TRP A 380 -22.24 2.87 0.08
CA TRP A 380 -22.29 3.34 1.46
C TRP A 380 -21.60 4.67 1.67
N THR A 381 -20.52 4.94 0.92
CA THR A 381 -19.75 6.17 1.04
C THR A 381 -19.57 6.86 -0.31
N VAL A 382 -19.43 8.17 -0.28
CA VAL A 382 -18.98 8.98 -1.41
C VAL A 382 -17.75 9.73 -0.95
N SER A 383 -16.57 9.25 -1.36
CA SER A 383 -15.30 9.85 -0.98
C SER A 383 -15.08 11.19 -1.65
N GLU A 384 -14.52 12.14 -0.89
CA GLU A 384 -14.26 13.50 -1.35
C GLU A 384 -13.11 13.52 -2.36
N THR A 385 -13.27 14.35 -3.38
CA THR A 385 -12.34 14.47 -4.52
C THR A 385 -11.72 15.87 -4.65
N GLY A 386 -11.65 16.65 -3.57
CA GLY A 386 -11.17 18.03 -3.62
C GLY A 386 -12.00 18.95 -4.55
N GLY A 387 -13.26 18.59 -4.80
CA GLY A 387 -14.13 19.28 -5.76
C GLY A 387 -13.74 19.08 -7.23
N ILE A 388 -12.89 18.08 -7.54
CA ILE A 388 -12.51 17.74 -8.91
C ILE A 388 -13.50 16.71 -9.47
N ASN A 389 -13.90 16.89 -10.72
CA ASN A 389 -14.74 15.92 -11.41
C ASN A 389 -13.90 14.73 -11.91
N THR A 390 -13.84 13.66 -11.15
CA THR A 390 -13.03 12.47 -11.43
C THR A 390 -13.52 11.67 -12.65
N ARG A 391 -14.74 11.92 -13.16
CA ARG A 391 -15.24 11.27 -14.39
C ARG A 391 -14.41 11.63 -15.62
N THR A 392 -13.69 12.76 -15.56
CA THR A 392 -12.78 13.22 -16.63
C THR A 392 -11.39 12.59 -16.56
N PHE A 393 -11.09 11.82 -15.50
CA PHE A 393 -9.78 11.21 -15.33
C PHE A 393 -9.56 10.08 -16.34
N SER A 394 -8.30 9.88 -16.69
CA SER A 394 -7.90 8.84 -17.62
C SER A 394 -8.13 7.45 -17.01
N GLU A 395 -8.61 6.53 -17.82
CA GLU A 395 -8.57 5.10 -17.48
C GLU A 395 -7.14 4.58 -17.62
N ALA A 396 -6.86 3.46 -16.97
CA ALA A 396 -5.61 2.75 -17.11
C ALA A 396 -5.65 1.84 -18.34
N ASP A 397 -4.73 2.04 -19.26
CA ASP A 397 -4.54 1.14 -20.40
C ASP A 397 -3.56 0.03 -20.02
N LEU A 398 -3.99 -1.22 -20.12
CA LEU A 398 -3.09 -2.36 -19.96
C LEU A 398 -2.19 -2.46 -21.21
N VAL A 399 -0.89 -2.23 -21.03
CA VAL A 399 0.12 -2.29 -22.07
C VAL A 399 1.04 -3.49 -21.89
N ARG A 400 1.64 -3.97 -22.98
CA ARG A 400 2.56 -5.10 -22.98
C ARG A 400 3.75 -4.83 -23.89
N TRP A 401 4.93 -5.31 -23.46
CA TRP A 401 6.14 -5.25 -24.26
C TRP A 401 6.95 -6.54 -24.15
N LYS A 402 7.87 -6.77 -25.09
CA LYS A 402 8.81 -7.87 -25.02
C LYS A 402 10.05 -7.45 -24.24
N SER A 403 10.45 -8.25 -23.27
CA SER A 403 11.69 -8.07 -22.55
C SER A 403 12.89 -8.64 -23.31
N PHE A 404 14.10 -8.47 -22.77
CA PHE A 404 15.38 -8.86 -23.34
C PHE A 404 15.48 -10.35 -23.74
N ASP A 405 14.71 -11.21 -23.09
CA ASP A 405 14.65 -12.67 -23.32
C ASP A 405 13.36 -13.11 -24.05
N GLY A 406 12.60 -12.18 -24.59
CA GLY A 406 11.37 -12.43 -25.32
C GLY A 406 10.13 -12.66 -24.46
N LYS A 407 10.26 -12.68 -23.11
CA LYS A 407 9.10 -12.73 -22.20
C LYS A 407 8.22 -11.50 -22.37
N THR A 408 6.92 -11.70 -22.23
CA THR A 408 5.96 -10.60 -22.23
C THR A 408 5.85 -10.04 -20.82
N ILE A 409 6.15 -8.76 -20.68
CA ILE A 409 5.94 -7.98 -19.48
C ILE A 409 4.74 -7.08 -19.70
N SER A 410 3.96 -6.81 -18.67
CA SER A 410 2.80 -5.94 -18.72
C SER A 410 2.93 -4.75 -17.77
N GLY A 411 2.05 -3.78 -17.92
CA GLY A 411 1.95 -2.64 -17.04
C GLY A 411 0.73 -1.80 -17.37
N PHE A 412 0.44 -0.83 -16.52
CA PHE A 412 -0.67 0.08 -16.71
C PHE A 412 -0.17 1.47 -17.07
N LEU A 413 -0.64 1.99 -18.20
CA LEU A 413 -0.32 3.32 -18.68
C LEU A 413 -1.53 4.24 -18.50
N TYR A 414 -1.33 5.31 -17.73
CA TYR A 414 -2.28 6.41 -17.63
C TYR A 414 -1.80 7.56 -18.50
N ARG A 415 -2.60 7.91 -19.51
CA ARG A 415 -2.30 9.02 -20.40
C ARG A 415 -2.75 10.35 -19.81
N PRO A 416 -2.06 11.44 -20.08
CA PRO A 416 -2.45 12.75 -19.61
C PRO A 416 -3.79 13.21 -20.21
N ALA A 417 -4.38 14.24 -19.60
CA ALA A 417 -5.64 14.82 -20.07
C ALA A 417 -5.53 15.27 -21.53
N LYS A 418 -6.63 15.13 -22.30
CA LYS A 418 -6.70 15.41 -23.75
C LYS A 418 -6.31 16.84 -24.16
N LYS A 419 -6.27 17.80 -23.21
CA LYS A 419 -5.77 19.15 -23.46
C LYS A 419 -4.29 19.22 -23.80
N PHE A 420 -3.52 18.19 -23.46
CA PHE A 420 -2.09 18.09 -23.78
C PHE A 420 -1.88 17.33 -25.08
N THR A 421 -1.16 17.91 -26.01
CA THR A 421 -0.87 17.35 -27.33
C THR A 421 0.61 17.06 -27.51
N GLY A 422 0.96 16.28 -28.55
CA GLY A 422 2.34 15.89 -28.87
C GLY A 422 2.91 14.84 -27.90
N LYS A 423 4.20 14.53 -28.04
CA LYS A 423 4.89 13.56 -27.18
C LYS A 423 4.99 14.07 -25.75
N ARG A 424 4.60 13.24 -24.80
CA ARG A 424 4.51 13.60 -23.38
C ARG A 424 5.63 12.97 -22.55
N PRO A 425 6.18 13.70 -21.56
CA PRO A 425 7.09 13.13 -20.58
C PRO A 425 6.48 11.94 -19.87
N VAL A 426 7.32 10.98 -19.45
CA VAL A 426 6.89 9.73 -18.82
C VAL A 426 7.44 9.65 -17.40
N ILE A 427 6.58 9.33 -16.45
CA ILE A 427 6.96 8.94 -15.10
C ILE A 427 6.74 7.44 -15.01
N ILE A 428 7.80 6.68 -14.79
CA ILE A 428 7.74 5.24 -14.50
C ILE A 428 7.69 5.09 -12.99
N ASP A 429 6.61 4.54 -12.45
CA ASP A 429 6.42 4.30 -11.02
C ASP A 429 6.40 2.79 -10.76
N ILE A 430 7.44 2.28 -10.10
CA ILE A 430 7.68 0.85 -9.89
C ILE A 430 7.21 0.46 -8.50
N HIS A 431 6.33 -0.55 -8.42
CA HIS A 431 5.78 -1.03 -7.15
C HIS A 431 6.84 -1.68 -6.24
N GLY A 432 6.54 -1.73 -4.96
CA GLY A 432 7.33 -2.45 -3.96
C GLY A 432 7.05 -3.96 -3.98
N GLY A 433 7.66 -4.67 -3.07
CA GLY A 433 7.52 -6.11 -2.92
C GLY A 433 8.88 -6.82 -2.95
N PRO A 434 9.29 -7.48 -4.07
CA PRO A 434 8.74 -7.50 -5.44
C PRO A 434 7.41 -8.23 -5.61
N GLU A 435 7.05 -9.09 -4.68
CA GLU A 435 5.85 -9.92 -4.68
C GLU A 435 4.59 -9.05 -4.48
N SER A 436 4.30 -8.20 -5.45
CA SER A 436 3.17 -7.28 -5.52
C SER A 436 2.78 -7.06 -6.98
N GLN A 437 1.77 -6.26 -7.23
CA GLN A 437 1.30 -5.91 -8.56
C GLN A 437 0.74 -4.50 -8.55
N PHE A 438 1.03 -3.70 -9.58
CA PHE A 438 0.25 -2.50 -9.82
C PHE A 438 -1.06 -2.87 -10.54
N ARG A 439 -2.16 -2.20 -10.17
CA ARG A 439 -3.52 -2.50 -10.62
C ARG A 439 -4.25 -1.22 -11.03
N PRO A 440 -5.33 -1.28 -11.83
CA PRO A 440 -6.06 -0.11 -12.31
C PRO A 440 -6.87 0.56 -11.19
N VAL A 441 -6.20 1.37 -10.38
CA VAL A 441 -6.75 2.06 -9.21
C VAL A 441 -6.81 3.57 -9.39
N PHE A 442 -7.45 4.25 -8.44
CA PHE A 442 -7.46 5.70 -8.36
C PHE A 442 -6.08 6.22 -7.93
N LEU A 443 -5.45 7.05 -8.75
CA LEU A 443 -4.10 7.53 -8.51
C LEU A 443 -4.00 8.62 -7.43
N GLY A 444 -5.12 9.03 -6.83
CA GLY A 444 -5.13 10.05 -5.79
C GLY A 444 -4.46 11.34 -6.27
N ARG A 445 -3.50 11.83 -5.48
CA ARG A 445 -2.74 13.05 -5.78
C ARG A 445 -1.91 12.98 -7.06
N GLN A 446 -1.46 11.81 -7.48
CA GLN A 446 -0.69 11.65 -8.74
C GLN A 446 -1.50 12.00 -10.00
N ASN A 447 -2.85 12.08 -9.91
CA ASN A 447 -3.66 12.64 -10.99
C ASN A 447 -3.26 14.08 -11.37
N TYR A 448 -2.57 14.81 -10.48
CA TYR A 448 -1.97 16.11 -10.80
C TYR A 448 -0.97 16.02 -11.96
N TYR A 449 -0.16 14.95 -12.01
CA TYR A 449 0.80 14.73 -13.09
C TYR A 449 0.13 14.62 -14.45
N LEU A 450 -1.01 13.88 -14.50
CA LEU A 450 -1.79 13.69 -15.73
C LEU A 450 -2.55 14.94 -16.15
N ASN A 451 -3.20 15.59 -15.18
CA ASN A 451 -4.19 16.63 -15.47
C ASN A 451 -3.60 18.04 -15.54
N GLU A 452 -2.52 18.31 -14.79
CA GLU A 452 -1.95 19.65 -14.71
C GLU A 452 -0.54 19.75 -15.30
N LEU A 453 0.29 18.71 -15.15
CA LEU A 453 1.62 18.70 -15.77
C LEU A 453 1.60 18.08 -17.18
N GLY A 454 0.63 17.23 -17.49
CA GLY A 454 0.57 16.55 -18.77
C GLY A 454 1.68 15.51 -18.96
N ALA A 455 2.15 14.89 -17.88
CA ALA A 455 3.01 13.73 -17.93
C ALA A 455 2.17 12.45 -18.03
N ALA A 456 2.60 11.46 -18.80
CA ALA A 456 2.09 10.10 -18.73
C ALA A 456 2.67 9.40 -17.50
N VAL A 457 1.90 8.54 -16.85
CA VAL A 457 2.39 7.71 -15.73
C VAL A 457 2.26 6.24 -16.11
N LEU A 458 3.36 5.50 -16.04
CA LEU A 458 3.45 4.11 -16.42
C LEU A 458 3.87 3.27 -15.22
N PHE A 459 3.07 2.26 -14.91
CA PHE A 459 3.27 1.36 -13.79
C PHE A 459 3.59 -0.04 -14.32
N PRO A 460 4.87 -0.44 -14.39
CA PRO A 460 5.26 -1.76 -14.87
C PRO A 460 5.02 -2.83 -13.81
N ASN A 461 4.59 -4.02 -14.26
CA ASN A 461 4.58 -5.26 -13.49
C ASN A 461 5.72 -6.15 -14.02
N VAL A 462 6.93 -5.84 -13.57
CA VAL A 462 8.14 -6.58 -13.97
C VAL A 462 8.08 -8.03 -13.49
N ARG A 463 8.96 -8.90 -14.01
CA ARG A 463 9.08 -10.28 -13.48
C ARG A 463 9.29 -10.25 -11.95
N GLY A 464 8.74 -11.24 -11.23
CA GLY A 464 8.64 -11.23 -9.77
C GLY A 464 7.32 -10.64 -9.25
N SER A 465 6.54 -9.93 -10.09
CA SER A 465 5.22 -9.43 -9.69
C SER A 465 4.22 -10.56 -9.48
N SER A 466 3.31 -10.40 -8.51
CA SER A 466 2.18 -11.30 -8.26
C SER A 466 1.07 -11.17 -9.31
N GLY A 467 0.11 -12.10 -9.33
CA GLY A 467 -1.05 -12.07 -10.23
C GLY A 467 -0.83 -12.68 -11.62
N TYR A 468 0.38 -13.16 -11.91
CA TYR A 468 0.75 -13.78 -13.20
C TYR A 468 1.19 -15.23 -13.05
N GLY A 469 0.87 -15.86 -11.92
CA GLY A 469 1.20 -17.24 -11.59
C GLY A 469 2.56 -17.42 -10.89
N LYS A 470 2.71 -18.57 -10.21
CA LYS A 470 3.88 -18.86 -9.37
C LYS A 470 5.21 -18.94 -10.14
N SER A 471 5.18 -19.33 -11.41
CA SER A 471 6.38 -19.36 -12.24
C SER A 471 6.90 -17.96 -12.55
N PHE A 472 5.99 -17.00 -12.84
CA PHE A 472 6.35 -15.60 -13.08
C PHE A 472 6.89 -14.93 -11.80
N LEU A 473 6.30 -15.25 -10.66
CA LEU A 473 6.69 -14.74 -9.34
C LEU A 473 8.14 -15.09 -8.97
N LYS A 474 8.66 -16.24 -9.44
CA LYS A 474 10.03 -16.71 -9.14
C LYS A 474 11.11 -16.17 -10.09
N LEU A 475 10.75 -15.43 -11.13
CA LEU A 475 11.67 -15.07 -12.22
C LEU A 475 12.74 -14.05 -11.84
N ASP A 476 12.68 -13.45 -10.66
CA ASP A 476 13.68 -12.48 -10.19
C ASP A 476 14.30 -12.85 -8.83
N ASN A 477 14.07 -14.08 -8.33
CA ASN A 477 14.58 -14.51 -7.03
C ASN A 477 16.10 -14.75 -7.03
N GLY A 478 16.77 -14.35 -5.95
CA GLY A 478 18.20 -14.59 -5.72
C GLY A 478 19.08 -14.07 -6.86
N PHE A 479 19.83 -14.96 -7.51
CA PHE A 479 20.74 -14.61 -8.62
C PHE A 479 20.07 -14.05 -9.88
N LEU A 480 18.75 -14.13 -9.99
CA LEU A 480 17.97 -13.59 -11.12
C LEU A 480 17.56 -12.13 -10.90
N ARG A 481 17.90 -11.51 -9.76
CA ARG A 481 17.42 -10.18 -9.35
C ARG A 481 17.62 -9.08 -10.39
N GLU A 482 18.72 -9.09 -11.15
CA GLU A 482 18.96 -8.09 -12.18
C GLU A 482 18.04 -8.22 -13.42
N ASP A 483 17.36 -9.34 -13.61
CA ASP A 483 16.49 -9.54 -14.75
C ASP A 483 15.24 -8.65 -14.70
N SER A 484 14.76 -8.30 -13.51
CA SER A 484 13.69 -7.29 -13.34
C SER A 484 14.16 -5.88 -13.74
N VAL A 485 15.43 -5.55 -13.51
CA VAL A 485 16.03 -4.26 -13.96
C VAL A 485 16.13 -4.24 -15.50
N LYS A 486 16.45 -5.36 -16.14
CA LYS A 486 16.46 -5.48 -17.61
C LYS A 486 15.05 -5.33 -18.21
N ASP A 487 14.00 -5.72 -17.50
CA ASP A 487 12.62 -5.45 -17.92
C ASP A 487 12.33 -3.95 -18.03
N ILE A 488 12.91 -3.12 -17.13
CA ILE A 488 12.83 -1.65 -17.25
C ILE A 488 13.64 -1.15 -18.44
N GLY A 489 14.81 -1.74 -18.75
CA GLY A 489 15.55 -1.41 -19.98
C GLY A 489 14.71 -1.63 -21.24
N ALA A 490 14.04 -2.78 -21.33
CA ALA A 490 13.13 -3.11 -22.43
C ALA A 490 11.89 -2.18 -22.45
N LEU A 491 11.40 -1.75 -21.28
CA LEU A 491 10.33 -0.75 -21.19
C LEU A 491 10.77 0.60 -21.78
N LEU A 492 11.99 1.04 -21.48
CA LEU A 492 12.54 2.26 -22.08
C LEU A 492 12.62 2.17 -23.62
N ASP A 493 12.98 0.98 -24.16
CA ASP A 493 12.95 0.74 -25.61
C ASP A 493 11.52 0.82 -26.16
N TRP A 494 10.57 0.20 -25.46
CA TRP A 494 9.15 0.25 -25.87
C TRP A 494 8.61 1.68 -25.84
N ILE A 495 8.92 2.50 -24.82
CA ILE A 495 8.52 3.92 -24.74
C ILE A 495 9.00 4.68 -26.00
N ALA A 496 10.23 4.42 -26.46
CA ALA A 496 10.78 5.08 -27.64
C ALA A 496 10.00 4.77 -28.94
N THR A 497 9.28 3.66 -28.99
CA THR A 497 8.43 3.29 -30.14
C THR A 497 7.03 3.93 -30.11
N GLN A 498 6.62 4.51 -28.95
CA GLN A 498 5.28 5.06 -28.82
C GLN A 498 5.18 6.47 -29.44
N PRO A 499 4.13 6.75 -30.24
CA PRO A 499 4.03 8.02 -30.95
C PRO A 499 3.71 9.21 -30.04
N ASP A 500 3.12 8.95 -28.87
CA ASP A 500 2.63 9.93 -27.90
C ASP A 500 3.50 10.06 -26.63
N LEU A 501 4.57 9.25 -26.50
CA LEU A 501 5.49 9.29 -25.37
C LEU A 501 6.86 9.86 -25.78
N ASP A 502 7.47 10.61 -24.87
CA ASP A 502 8.77 11.25 -25.06
C ASP A 502 9.87 10.48 -24.32
N ALA A 503 10.57 9.61 -25.04
CA ALA A 503 11.65 8.80 -24.49
C ALA A 503 12.87 9.62 -24.02
N SER A 504 12.98 10.89 -24.42
CA SER A 504 14.04 11.80 -23.94
C SER A 504 13.74 12.43 -22.59
N ARG A 505 12.48 12.35 -22.13
CA ARG A 505 12.00 12.90 -20.87
C ARG A 505 11.33 11.82 -20.01
N VAL A 506 12.15 10.97 -19.39
CA VAL A 506 11.71 9.90 -18.51
C VAL A 506 12.22 10.14 -17.09
N LEU A 507 11.34 10.01 -16.10
CA LEU A 507 11.67 10.00 -14.68
C LEU A 507 11.26 8.65 -14.11
N VAL A 508 12.10 8.07 -13.24
CA VAL A 508 11.81 6.80 -12.56
C VAL A 508 11.61 7.04 -11.07
N THR A 509 10.56 6.45 -10.53
CA THR A 509 10.26 6.48 -9.10
C THR A 509 9.78 5.13 -8.62
N GLY A 510 9.77 4.93 -7.31
CA GLY A 510 9.20 3.75 -6.69
C GLY A 510 9.44 3.71 -5.20
N GLY A 511 8.65 2.86 -4.51
CA GLY A 511 8.74 2.68 -3.06
C GLY A 511 9.28 1.30 -2.68
N SER A 512 10.06 1.21 -1.58
CA SER A 512 10.56 -0.07 -1.06
C SER A 512 11.44 -0.80 -2.09
N TYR A 513 11.05 -1.99 -2.52
CA TYR A 513 11.68 -2.66 -3.67
C TYR A 513 11.64 -1.79 -4.94
N GLY A 514 10.53 -1.08 -5.19
CA GLY A 514 10.47 -0.11 -6.29
C GLY A 514 11.48 1.04 -6.13
N GLY A 515 11.82 1.39 -4.90
CA GLY A 515 12.90 2.33 -4.57
C GLY A 515 14.27 1.76 -4.94
N TYR A 516 14.54 0.48 -4.65
CA TYR A 516 15.71 -0.23 -5.18
C TYR A 516 15.72 -0.18 -6.71
N MET A 517 14.60 -0.51 -7.36
CA MET A 517 14.47 -0.52 -8.81
C MET A 517 14.72 0.86 -9.44
N SER A 518 14.28 1.94 -8.78
CA SER A 518 14.56 3.31 -9.25
C SER A 518 16.06 3.66 -9.14
N LEU A 519 16.73 3.25 -8.07
CA LEU A 519 18.18 3.39 -7.92
C LEU A 519 18.95 2.51 -8.92
N ALA A 520 18.55 1.25 -9.09
CA ALA A 520 19.16 0.33 -10.06
C ALA A 520 18.99 0.82 -11.50
N THR A 521 17.85 1.41 -11.83
CA THR A 521 17.64 2.08 -13.12
C THR A 521 18.55 3.30 -13.27
N ALA A 522 18.72 4.10 -12.22
CA ALA A 522 19.60 5.26 -12.24
C ALA A 522 21.09 4.89 -12.36
N THR A 523 21.52 3.71 -11.88
CA THR A 523 22.89 3.21 -12.08
C THR A 523 23.10 2.57 -13.45
N THR A 524 22.09 1.85 -13.97
CA THR A 524 22.23 1.03 -15.18
C THR A 524 21.88 1.80 -16.46
N TYR A 525 20.88 2.70 -16.39
CA TYR A 525 20.32 3.43 -17.52
C TYR A 525 20.33 4.96 -17.30
N SER A 526 21.36 5.47 -16.63
CA SER A 526 21.48 6.89 -16.26
C SER A 526 21.38 7.85 -17.45
N ASP A 527 21.87 7.47 -18.61
CA ASP A 527 21.80 8.23 -19.87
C ASP A 527 20.41 8.28 -20.49
N ARG A 528 19.52 7.37 -20.10
CA ARG A 528 18.17 7.21 -20.66
C ARG A 528 17.06 7.85 -19.81
N ILE A 529 17.40 8.38 -18.62
CA ILE A 529 16.45 9.03 -17.72
C ILE A 529 16.89 10.46 -17.42
N GLN A 530 15.97 11.31 -16.98
CA GLN A 530 16.26 12.70 -16.60
C GLN A 530 16.46 12.84 -15.09
N ALA A 531 15.80 12.02 -14.28
CA ALA A 531 15.90 12.04 -12.81
C ALA A 531 15.37 10.75 -12.20
N ALA A 532 15.68 10.51 -10.94
CA ALA A 532 15.14 9.40 -10.16
C ALA A 532 14.63 9.85 -8.78
N ILE A 533 13.55 9.21 -8.30
CA ILE A 533 13.02 9.41 -6.95
C ILE A 533 13.02 8.05 -6.24
N ASN A 534 13.71 7.98 -5.12
CA ASN A 534 13.79 6.81 -4.26
C ASN A 534 12.95 7.04 -3.00
N ILE A 535 11.94 6.21 -2.78
CA ILE A 535 11.09 6.28 -1.60
C ILE A 535 11.31 5.02 -0.77
N VAL A 536 11.85 5.16 0.45
CA VAL A 536 12.12 4.06 1.41
C VAL A 536 12.78 2.84 0.75
N GLY A 537 13.70 3.07 -0.21
CA GLY A 537 14.28 2.00 -1.04
C GLY A 537 15.57 1.43 -0.50
N ILE A 538 15.85 0.20 -0.92
CA ILE A 538 17.10 -0.53 -0.58
C ILE A 538 18.24 0.01 -1.45
N SER A 539 19.30 0.50 -0.84
CA SER A 539 20.51 0.94 -1.55
C SER A 539 21.62 -0.12 -1.56
N ASN A 540 21.64 -1.00 -0.54
CA ASN A 540 22.57 -2.10 -0.44
C ASN A 540 21.89 -3.33 0.19
N PHE A 541 21.80 -4.42 -0.56
CA PHE A 541 21.14 -5.64 -0.11
C PHE A 541 21.76 -6.26 1.14
N VAL A 542 23.08 -6.21 1.27
CA VAL A 542 23.77 -6.81 2.42
C VAL A 542 23.47 -6.02 3.69
N SER A 543 23.65 -4.69 3.68
CA SER A 543 23.34 -3.87 4.85
C SER A 543 21.85 -3.90 5.21
N PHE A 544 20.97 -3.98 4.20
CA PHE A 544 19.54 -4.16 4.38
C PHE A 544 19.21 -5.49 5.10
N LEU A 545 19.72 -6.63 4.60
CA LEU A 545 19.45 -7.96 5.18
C LEU A 545 20.04 -8.11 6.59
N GLU A 546 21.18 -7.49 6.86
CA GLU A 546 21.78 -7.50 8.19
C GLU A 546 21.04 -6.63 9.21
N ARG A 547 20.32 -5.57 8.77
CA ARG A 547 19.73 -4.55 9.66
C ARG A 547 18.22 -4.49 9.67
N THR A 548 17.53 -5.08 8.67
CA THR A 548 16.05 -5.18 8.72
C THR A 548 15.62 -5.95 9.96
N GLU A 549 14.41 -5.69 10.45
CA GLU A 549 13.90 -6.28 11.69
C GLU A 549 13.99 -7.82 11.70
N GLY A 550 14.35 -8.39 12.87
CA GLY A 550 14.65 -9.81 13.03
C GLY A 550 13.50 -10.73 12.63
N TYR A 551 12.26 -10.33 12.89
CA TYR A 551 11.06 -11.11 12.59
C TYR A 551 10.81 -11.32 11.08
N ARG A 552 11.40 -10.49 10.21
CA ARG A 552 11.18 -10.54 8.76
C ARG A 552 12.43 -10.93 7.96
N ARG A 553 13.59 -10.96 8.59
CA ARG A 553 14.89 -11.13 7.92
C ARG A 553 14.97 -12.41 7.11
N ASP A 554 14.62 -13.53 7.71
CA ASP A 554 14.68 -14.83 7.02
C ASP A 554 13.66 -14.92 5.86
N LEU A 555 12.48 -14.28 5.98
CA LEU A 555 11.52 -14.15 4.90
C LEU A 555 12.12 -13.41 3.70
N ARG A 556 12.92 -12.38 3.95
CA ARG A 556 13.57 -11.60 2.87
C ARG A 556 14.76 -12.31 2.26
N ARG A 557 15.47 -13.18 3.02
CA ARG A 557 16.56 -14.01 2.49
C ARG A 557 16.09 -15.00 1.43
N VAL A 558 14.91 -15.55 1.60
CA VAL A 558 14.33 -16.46 0.59
C VAL A 558 14.14 -15.74 -0.76
N GLU A 559 13.72 -14.49 -0.72
CA GLU A 559 13.42 -13.67 -1.89
C GLU A 559 14.68 -13.08 -2.52
N TYR A 560 15.50 -12.36 -1.71
CA TYR A 560 16.65 -11.63 -2.24
C TYR A 560 17.92 -12.47 -2.35
N GLY A 561 17.99 -13.59 -1.64
CA GLY A 561 19.19 -14.38 -1.43
C GLY A 561 19.75 -14.20 -0.02
N ASP A 562 20.52 -15.20 0.45
CA ASP A 562 21.08 -15.24 1.80
C ASP A 562 22.49 -14.64 1.81
N GLU A 563 22.65 -13.47 2.43
CA GLU A 563 23.92 -12.75 2.53
C GLU A 563 24.99 -13.50 3.37
N ARG A 564 24.58 -14.56 4.05
CA ARG A 564 25.51 -15.42 4.82
C ARG A 564 26.25 -16.39 3.90
N ASP A 565 25.69 -16.72 2.72
CA ASP A 565 26.42 -17.45 1.67
C ASP A 565 27.42 -16.52 0.97
N PRO A 566 28.72 -16.87 0.93
CA PRO A 566 29.76 -15.99 0.37
C PRO A 566 29.53 -15.62 -1.11
N LYS A 567 29.02 -16.54 -1.93
CA LYS A 567 28.76 -16.28 -3.37
C LYS A 567 27.56 -15.37 -3.54
N MET A 568 26.51 -15.60 -2.76
CA MET A 568 25.33 -14.74 -2.78
C MET A 568 25.69 -13.34 -2.24
N ARG A 569 26.49 -13.25 -1.18
CA ARG A 569 26.96 -11.96 -0.65
C ARG A 569 27.72 -11.15 -1.69
N GLU A 570 28.66 -11.78 -2.40
CA GLU A 570 29.41 -11.13 -3.49
C GLU A 570 28.46 -10.61 -4.57
N PHE A 571 27.50 -11.44 -5.00
CA PHE A 571 26.49 -11.05 -5.97
C PHE A 571 25.64 -9.88 -5.47
N LEU A 572 25.10 -9.94 -4.24
CA LEU A 572 24.29 -8.88 -3.65
C LEU A 572 25.05 -7.55 -3.54
N LEU A 573 26.34 -7.58 -3.17
CA LEU A 573 27.19 -6.40 -3.17
C LEU A 573 27.38 -5.83 -4.59
N LYS A 574 27.61 -6.70 -5.58
CA LYS A 574 27.80 -6.31 -6.98
C LYS A 574 26.58 -5.57 -7.54
N ILE A 575 25.36 -6.07 -7.27
CA ILE A 575 24.13 -5.48 -7.82
C ILE A 575 23.57 -4.32 -6.98
N SER A 576 24.15 -4.06 -5.80
CA SER A 576 23.68 -3.00 -4.91
C SER A 576 23.94 -1.61 -5.51
N PRO A 577 22.93 -0.74 -5.63
CA PRO A 577 23.08 0.61 -6.17
C PRO A 577 24.13 1.46 -5.44
N LEU A 578 24.30 1.27 -4.13
CA LEU A 578 25.32 1.98 -3.34
C LEU A 578 26.74 1.72 -3.86
N ASN A 579 27.04 0.48 -4.23
CA ASN A 579 28.35 0.08 -4.73
C ASN A 579 28.58 0.49 -6.20
N ASN A 580 27.55 1.00 -6.85
CA ASN A 580 27.55 1.51 -8.22
C ASN A 580 27.14 2.99 -8.29
N ALA A 581 27.16 3.70 -7.15
CA ALA A 581 26.59 5.03 -7.05
C ALA A 581 27.33 6.08 -7.92
N GLU A 582 28.58 5.82 -8.31
CA GLU A 582 29.33 6.66 -9.24
C GLU A 582 28.71 6.74 -10.64
N LYS A 583 27.83 5.77 -10.99
CA LYS A 583 27.09 5.73 -12.23
C LYS A 583 25.82 6.60 -12.20
N ILE A 584 25.37 7.05 -11.03
CA ILE A 584 24.23 7.95 -10.89
C ILE A 584 24.68 9.36 -11.28
N LYS A 585 24.34 9.78 -12.51
CA LYS A 585 24.70 11.08 -13.09
C LYS A 585 23.54 12.05 -13.17
N LYS A 586 22.33 11.59 -12.86
CA LYS A 586 21.10 12.39 -12.94
C LYS A 586 20.60 12.75 -11.54
N PRO A 587 19.88 13.87 -11.39
CA PRO A 587 19.33 14.28 -10.10
C PRO A 587 18.58 13.17 -9.40
N LEU A 588 18.82 13.06 -8.09
CA LEU A 588 18.23 12.04 -7.23
C LEU A 588 17.45 12.70 -6.07
N PHE A 589 16.22 12.27 -5.85
CA PHE A 589 15.44 12.62 -4.67
C PHE A 589 15.25 11.38 -3.79
N VAL A 590 15.66 11.45 -2.54
CA VAL A 590 15.56 10.34 -1.56
C VAL A 590 14.59 10.74 -0.45
N ILE A 591 13.61 9.89 -0.19
CA ILE A 591 12.53 10.12 0.79
C ILE A 591 12.49 8.94 1.76
N HIS A 592 12.48 9.18 3.08
CA HIS A 592 12.50 8.09 4.07
C HIS A 592 11.79 8.47 5.38
N GLY A 593 11.17 7.49 6.05
CA GLY A 593 10.68 7.64 7.42
C GLY A 593 11.70 7.10 8.43
N LYS A 594 11.96 7.84 9.50
CA LYS A 594 12.98 7.48 10.51
C LYS A 594 12.71 6.14 11.19
N ASN A 595 11.43 5.82 11.41
CA ASN A 595 11.01 4.66 12.18
C ASN A 595 10.74 3.42 11.30
N ASP A 596 11.24 3.40 10.07
CA ASP A 596 11.01 2.31 9.13
C ASP A 596 11.65 0.99 9.59
N PRO A 597 10.86 -0.04 9.98
CA PRO A 597 11.38 -1.33 10.42
C PRO A 597 11.66 -2.28 9.25
N ARG A 598 11.19 -1.92 8.05
CA ARG A 598 11.34 -2.75 6.85
C ARG A 598 12.64 -2.46 6.14
N VAL A 599 12.85 -1.20 5.77
CA VAL A 599 14.07 -0.71 5.15
C VAL A 599 14.69 0.32 6.10
N PRO A 600 15.74 -0.04 6.84
CA PRO A 600 16.31 0.84 7.85
C PRO A 600 16.82 2.16 7.25
N LEU A 601 16.71 3.25 8.02
CA LEU A 601 17.07 4.61 7.61
C LEU A 601 18.50 4.72 7.01
N ASN A 602 19.43 3.89 7.47
CA ASN A 602 20.79 3.87 6.93
C ASN A 602 20.86 3.63 5.42
N GLU A 603 19.85 2.95 4.83
CA GLU A 603 19.79 2.75 3.38
C GLU A 603 19.65 4.07 2.62
N ALA A 604 18.88 5.01 3.15
CA ALA A 604 18.76 6.36 2.60
C ALA A 604 20.00 7.21 2.88
N GLU A 605 20.51 7.21 4.11
CA GLU A 605 21.64 8.04 4.52
C GLU A 605 22.92 7.69 3.74
N GLN A 606 23.22 6.40 3.56
CA GLN A 606 24.43 5.96 2.84
C GLN A 606 24.39 6.30 1.35
N ILE A 607 23.23 6.17 0.67
CA ILE A 607 23.14 6.51 -0.77
C ILE A 607 23.21 8.02 -0.97
N VAL A 608 22.53 8.82 -0.12
CA VAL A 608 22.60 10.29 -0.14
C VAL A 608 24.04 10.77 0.02
N ALA A 609 24.74 10.28 1.05
CA ALA A 609 26.13 10.65 1.31
C ALA A 609 27.06 10.29 0.15
N THR A 610 26.84 9.14 -0.49
CA THR A 610 27.71 8.66 -1.58
C THR A 610 27.43 9.44 -2.89
N VAL A 611 26.17 9.63 -3.27
CA VAL A 611 25.83 10.34 -4.52
C VAL A 611 26.23 11.82 -4.47
N ARG A 612 26.14 12.47 -3.31
CA ARG A 612 26.62 13.86 -3.13
C ARG A 612 28.12 14.01 -3.43
N LYS A 613 28.94 13.01 -3.09
CA LYS A 613 30.39 13.02 -3.40
C LYS A 613 30.68 13.00 -4.90
N ASN A 614 29.73 12.57 -5.72
CA ASN A 614 29.85 12.53 -7.17
C ASN A 614 29.43 13.85 -7.85
N ASN A 615 29.15 14.92 -7.08
CA ASN A 615 28.61 16.20 -7.55
C ASN A 615 27.25 16.10 -8.29
N THR A 616 26.50 15.05 -8.03
CA THR A 616 25.13 14.88 -8.54
C THR A 616 24.17 15.61 -7.62
N PRO A 617 23.20 16.39 -8.15
CA PRO A 617 22.18 17.04 -7.32
C PRO A 617 21.36 16.01 -6.54
N VAL A 618 21.30 16.14 -5.21
CA VAL A 618 20.55 15.24 -4.32
C VAL A 618 19.62 16.05 -3.45
N TRP A 619 18.32 15.74 -3.55
CA TRP A 619 17.31 16.18 -2.60
C TRP A 619 17.09 15.08 -1.57
N TYR A 620 16.93 15.44 -0.31
CA TYR A 620 16.68 14.50 0.78
C TYR A 620 15.57 15.00 1.69
N LEU A 621 14.58 14.13 1.93
CA LEU A 621 13.46 14.38 2.82
C LEU A 621 13.33 13.20 3.79
N MET A 622 13.45 13.47 5.09
CA MET A 622 13.23 12.47 6.12
C MET A 622 12.18 12.95 7.13
N ALA A 623 11.24 12.08 7.49
CA ALA A 623 10.26 12.37 8.53
C ALA A 623 10.58 11.60 9.81
N LYS A 624 10.72 12.32 10.94
CA LYS A 624 11.12 11.78 12.25
C LYS A 624 10.04 10.90 12.88
N ASP A 625 8.78 11.10 12.51
CA ASP A 625 7.59 10.49 13.09
C ASP A 625 6.81 9.61 12.11
N GLU A 626 7.50 9.12 11.06
CA GLU A 626 6.96 8.21 10.02
C GLU A 626 7.82 6.96 9.89
N GLY A 627 7.20 5.90 9.34
CA GLY A 627 7.82 4.62 9.08
C GLY A 627 8.02 4.33 7.59
N HIS A 628 7.53 3.17 7.11
CA HIS A 628 7.65 2.72 5.71
C HIS A 628 6.68 3.43 4.76
N GLY A 629 6.66 4.75 4.82
CA GLY A 629 5.78 5.65 4.09
C GLY A 629 5.23 6.75 5.01
N PHE A 630 4.71 7.84 4.42
CA PHE A 630 4.17 8.96 5.17
C PHE A 630 2.65 8.86 5.28
N ALA A 631 2.16 8.57 6.48
CA ALA A 631 0.74 8.40 6.78
C ALA A 631 0.07 9.70 7.25
N LYS A 632 0.83 10.60 7.88
CA LYS A 632 0.31 11.86 8.40
C LYS A 632 0.21 12.89 7.27
N LYS A 633 -0.98 13.47 7.11
CA LYS A 633 -1.26 14.40 6.00
C LYS A 633 -0.24 15.54 5.87
N PRO A 634 0.18 16.25 6.94
CA PRO A 634 1.16 17.32 6.80
C PRO A 634 2.50 16.88 6.19
N ASN A 635 2.99 15.69 6.58
CA ASN A 635 4.22 15.13 6.05
C ASN A 635 4.03 14.67 4.60
N ALA A 636 2.94 13.96 4.33
CA ALA A 636 2.61 13.47 2.99
C ALA A 636 2.33 14.60 1.99
N ASP A 637 1.76 15.72 2.43
CA ASP A 637 1.52 16.89 1.60
C ASP A 637 2.84 17.60 1.24
N PHE A 638 3.72 17.81 2.22
CA PHE A 638 5.05 18.38 1.95
C PHE A 638 5.86 17.49 1.01
N GLN A 639 5.87 16.17 1.24
CA GLN A 639 6.48 15.20 0.34
C GLN A 639 5.97 15.39 -1.09
N PHE A 640 4.66 15.53 -1.26
CA PHE A 640 4.07 15.65 -2.59
C PHE A 640 4.40 17.00 -3.24
N TYR A 641 4.40 18.11 -2.49
CA TYR A 641 4.83 19.41 -3.02
C TYR A 641 6.29 19.38 -3.49
N ALA A 642 7.19 18.82 -2.67
CA ALA A 642 8.59 18.65 -3.04
C ALA A 642 8.74 17.74 -4.28
N THR A 643 7.96 16.68 -4.37
CA THR A 643 7.96 15.78 -5.54
C THR A 643 7.51 16.50 -6.81
N VAL A 644 6.42 17.27 -6.74
CA VAL A 644 5.95 18.06 -7.88
C VAL A 644 7.01 19.10 -8.30
N GLN A 645 7.64 19.78 -7.35
CA GLN A 645 8.71 20.73 -7.63
C GLN A 645 9.92 20.03 -8.28
N PHE A 646 10.32 18.85 -7.80
CA PHE A 646 11.39 18.06 -8.39
C PHE A 646 11.08 17.64 -9.84
N ILE A 647 9.87 17.17 -10.10
CA ILE A 647 9.39 16.82 -11.44
C ILE A 647 9.41 18.04 -12.36
N LYS A 648 8.90 19.18 -11.92
CA LYS A 648 8.91 20.43 -12.72
C LYS A 648 10.33 20.87 -13.05
N THR A 649 11.23 20.80 -12.09
CA THR A 649 12.63 21.21 -12.27
C THR A 649 13.38 20.29 -13.24
N TYR A 650 13.30 18.98 -13.06
CA TYR A 650 14.20 18.06 -13.76
C TYR A 650 13.56 17.30 -14.93
N LEU A 651 12.23 17.13 -14.96
CA LEU A 651 11.55 16.49 -16.08
C LEU A 651 10.98 17.50 -17.08
N PHE A 652 10.57 18.68 -16.60
CA PHE A 652 10.01 19.75 -17.44
C PHE A 652 10.99 20.91 -17.70
N ASN A 653 12.17 20.90 -17.06
CA ASN A 653 13.19 21.95 -17.16
C ASN A 653 12.65 23.35 -16.78
N GLU A 654 11.68 23.41 -15.86
CA GLU A 654 11.18 24.67 -15.34
C GLU A 654 12.19 25.21 -14.32
N SER A 655 12.75 26.41 -14.59
CA SER A 655 13.63 27.08 -13.63
C SER A 655 12.86 27.36 -12.34
N VAL A 656 13.38 26.92 -11.21
CA VAL A 656 12.94 27.44 -9.90
C VAL A 656 13.33 28.92 -9.90
N ARG A 657 12.37 29.80 -10.11
CA ARG A 657 12.63 31.23 -9.89
C ARG A 657 12.90 31.42 -8.40
N GLN A 658 14.16 31.67 -8.06
CA GLN A 658 14.60 32.07 -6.71
C GLN A 658 13.90 33.35 -6.26
#